data_7028cd0616442cc32a518b725cb70ab4
#
_entry.id   7028cd0616442cc32a518b725cb70ab4
#
_cell.length_a   1.000
_cell.length_b   1.000
_cell.length_c   1.000
_cell.angle_alpha   90.00
_cell.angle_beta   90.00
_cell.angle_gamma   90.00
#
_symmetry.space_group_name_H-M   'P 1'
#
loop_
_entity.id
_entity.type
_entity.pdbx_description
1 polymer ?
#
loop_
_entity_poly.entity_id
_entity_poly.type
_entity_poly.pdbx_seq_one_letter_code
_entity_poly.pdbx_strand_id
1 'polypeptide(L)'
;MSHCSLRMNALSLACTAGILALGCSATALAQVAAENPNRDDVHTLGTVTATAQKRVEVVTDIPMSISVISEEQLDRLQVNNMNDLAGLVPGLQITSLGAPGRSTISIRGITPMGNTASTSIYVDDVPLTANGSLSGATSGMFDLLPYDVQNVEVLRGPQGTLYGASALGGVVKYVTKRPDLEYFSGRAGATMRVVDDGGRVGHSERAAVNVPLVKGQLALRASYAEQTSPGWIDNSVLHRRDTNDVYQNAGRLSLLWKASDTVDVLLTAMRQENKGDNFATVALDPATFKPKLPGYSNEYLFLQPSTIKYDVYGLTVDWDLGWADFTSASSWMKSNSWRLQDQSVEYIPLLGQKPGVGPVMAYAGLDTDIELKKWTQEFRLTSKGDSRLQWQLGAFYTDEDAAYIERGSALSPAFNPVLDLFTASVLTTYKEKALFGNATWKFTDRFDLALGVRHARNDQEFRQTLGGPLGGDGVQRITDSSESVTTWSASPRLFLGEDTMAYVRVATGYRAGSPNPILPAAPEVPAQVKSDTLINYEAGLKSHFWDRRALVEVAAFRIDWDDIRLNLLTAQGISYGVNGGEARSQGVEFTGALMPVDGLRLSGSLTYTDATLTAPIPPARPGGPNQAESGAQLPQVPEWAGSLQADYQFPTSGEWGWSVGGALRYYGERAASVASTQSFDLPSYTTVDLTAEVSSQNTTVRFFITNLTNKDIYVAAGRTIPAAGAQQYRRWNAVMMQPRTVGVSLDYSF
;
A
#
# COMPACT_ATOMS: atom_id res chain seq x y z
N MET A 1 29.05 27.86 5.05
CA MET A 1 30.12 27.14 4.33
C MET A 1 30.37 25.86 5.10
N SER A 2 29.80 24.78 4.65
CA SER A 2 30.18 23.45 5.16
C SER A 2 29.92 22.45 4.05
N HIS A 3 30.91 21.68 3.80
CA HIS A 3 31.05 20.71 2.73
C HIS A 3 29.92 19.70 2.70
N CYS A 4 29.15 19.70 1.60
CA CYS A 4 28.33 18.57 1.22
C CYS A 4 29.28 17.49 0.66
N SER A 5 29.76 16.58 1.52
CA SER A 5 30.50 15.41 1.08
C SER A 5 29.49 14.39 0.55
N LEU A 6 29.52 14.17 -0.76
CA LEU A 6 28.95 12.96 -1.38
C LEU A 6 29.60 11.73 -0.72
N ARG A 7 28.98 11.18 0.28
CA ARG A 7 29.27 9.83 0.75
C ARG A 7 28.49 8.85 -0.12
N MET A 8 29.02 8.54 -1.28
CA MET A 8 28.66 7.29 -1.95
C MET A 8 29.04 6.15 -1.00
N ASN A 9 28.05 5.35 -0.60
CA ASN A 9 28.31 4.17 0.23
C ASN A 9 29.23 3.20 -0.53
N ALA A 10 30.20 2.60 0.15
CA ALA A 10 31.16 1.67 -0.44
C ALA A 10 30.50 0.48 -1.17
N LEU A 11 29.23 0.17 -0.83
CA LEU A 11 28.43 -0.83 -1.53
C LEU A 11 27.98 -0.36 -2.93
N SER A 12 27.59 0.91 -3.11
CA SER A 12 27.17 1.41 -4.43
C SER A 12 28.37 1.51 -5.38
N LEU A 13 29.56 1.85 -4.87
CA LEU A 13 30.79 1.83 -5.65
C LEU A 13 31.21 0.39 -6.02
N ALA A 14 31.00 -0.58 -5.13
CA ALA A 14 31.29 -1.99 -5.41
C ALA A 14 30.31 -2.59 -6.42
N CYS A 15 29.02 -2.20 -6.39
CA CYS A 15 28.05 -2.62 -7.39
C CYS A 15 28.32 -1.99 -8.76
N THR A 16 28.64 -0.70 -8.84
CA THR A 16 28.98 -0.03 -10.11
C THR A 16 30.27 -0.55 -10.72
N ALA A 17 31.30 -0.83 -9.90
CA ALA A 17 32.55 -1.45 -10.36
C ALA A 17 32.37 -2.92 -10.73
N GLY A 18 31.49 -3.66 -10.03
CA GLY A 18 31.16 -5.05 -10.35
C GLY A 18 30.40 -5.19 -11.67
N ILE A 19 29.50 -4.28 -12.00
CA ILE A 19 28.73 -4.23 -13.25
C ILE A 19 29.65 -3.89 -14.44
N LEU A 20 30.59 -2.97 -14.28
CA LEU A 20 31.59 -2.64 -15.31
C LEU A 20 32.62 -3.76 -15.52
N ALA A 21 32.98 -4.52 -14.47
CA ALA A 21 33.91 -5.64 -14.57
C ALA A 21 33.25 -6.89 -15.18
N LEU A 22 31.97 -7.13 -14.97
CA LEU A 22 31.20 -8.21 -15.59
C LEU A 22 30.95 -7.98 -17.09
N GLY A 23 30.80 -6.72 -17.51
CA GLY A 23 30.60 -6.34 -18.93
C GLY A 23 31.81 -6.64 -19.83
N CYS A 24 33.03 -6.73 -19.28
CA CYS A 24 34.23 -7.02 -20.05
C CYS A 24 34.60 -8.51 -20.13
N SER A 25 34.01 -9.39 -19.34
CA SER A 25 34.33 -10.82 -19.28
C SER A 25 33.26 -11.75 -19.86
N ALA A 26 32.11 -11.21 -20.26
CA ALA A 26 30.94 -12.00 -20.68
C ALA A 26 30.95 -12.47 -22.15
N THR A 27 31.98 -12.17 -22.91
CA THR A 27 32.06 -12.56 -24.34
C THR A 27 32.44 -14.03 -24.61
N ALA A 28 32.62 -14.84 -23.56
CA ALA A 28 33.10 -16.22 -23.75
C ALA A 28 32.12 -17.34 -23.36
N LEU A 29 30.91 -17.01 -22.79
CA LEU A 29 29.96 -18.04 -22.35
C LEU A 29 28.52 -17.88 -22.88
N ALA A 30 28.28 -16.95 -23.80
CA ALA A 30 26.96 -16.73 -24.36
C ALA A 30 26.76 -17.52 -25.66
N GLN A 31 26.48 -18.78 -25.56
CA GLN A 31 25.95 -19.56 -26.69
C GLN A 31 25.03 -20.69 -26.18
N VAL A 32 23.93 -20.35 -25.52
CA VAL A 32 22.66 -21.08 -25.62
C VAL A 32 21.59 -20.00 -25.57
N ALA A 33 21.01 -19.67 -26.72
CA ALA A 33 19.86 -18.80 -26.80
C ALA A 33 18.69 -19.47 -26.07
N ALA A 34 18.29 -18.92 -24.94
CA ALA A 34 16.98 -19.21 -24.39
C ALA A 34 15.96 -18.65 -25.40
N GLU A 35 15.16 -19.50 -26.00
CA GLU A 35 13.97 -19.08 -26.73
C GLU A 35 13.13 -18.24 -25.79
N ASN A 36 12.90 -16.99 -26.17
CA ASN A 36 12.05 -16.07 -25.45
C ASN A 36 10.60 -16.48 -25.74
N PRO A 37 9.85 -17.07 -24.81
CA PRO A 37 8.50 -17.59 -25.07
C PRO A 37 7.46 -16.52 -25.41
N ASN A 38 7.82 -15.23 -25.35
CA ASN A 38 6.90 -14.11 -25.52
C ASN A 38 6.85 -13.49 -26.93
N ARG A 39 7.51 -14.05 -27.94
CA ARG A 39 7.45 -13.48 -29.30
C ARG A 39 6.24 -13.96 -30.13
N ASP A 40 5.58 -15.03 -29.74
CA ASP A 40 4.53 -15.66 -30.55
C ASP A 40 3.10 -15.18 -30.23
N ASP A 41 2.87 -14.40 -29.15
CA ASP A 41 1.53 -13.96 -28.74
C ASP A 41 1.19 -12.49 -29.08
N VAL A 42 1.72 -11.95 -30.17
CA VAL A 42 1.37 -10.59 -30.64
C VAL A 42 -0.11 -10.46 -31.07
N HIS A 43 -0.82 -11.58 -31.18
CA HIS A 43 -2.16 -11.65 -31.76
C HIS A 43 -3.30 -11.82 -30.75
N THR A 44 -3.02 -12.22 -29.50
CA THR A 44 -4.05 -12.48 -28.49
C THR A 44 -3.67 -11.93 -27.10
N LEU A 45 -4.68 -11.70 -26.27
CA LEU A 45 -4.47 -11.42 -24.85
C LEU A 45 -4.06 -12.72 -24.13
N GLY A 46 -2.85 -12.78 -23.62
CA GLY A 46 -2.33 -13.94 -22.90
C GLY A 46 -3.18 -14.32 -21.68
N THR A 47 -3.10 -15.57 -21.26
CA THR A 47 -3.78 -16.03 -20.04
C THR A 47 -3.07 -15.45 -18.82
N VAL A 48 -3.81 -14.71 -18.01
CA VAL A 48 -3.33 -14.15 -16.75
C VAL A 48 -3.70 -15.06 -15.60
N THR A 49 -2.73 -15.45 -14.78
CA THR A 49 -2.95 -16.23 -13.57
C THR A 49 -2.71 -15.38 -12.32
N ALA A 50 -3.37 -15.74 -11.23
CA ALA A 50 -3.19 -15.11 -9.93
C ALA A 50 -3.09 -16.16 -8.82
N THR A 51 -2.49 -15.73 -7.71
CA THR A 51 -2.36 -16.53 -6.49
C THR A 51 -3.31 -16.05 -5.38
N ALA A 52 -4.36 -15.33 -5.78
CA ALA A 52 -5.33 -14.64 -4.92
C ALA A 52 -6.06 -15.58 -3.94
N GLN A 53 -6.35 -16.81 -4.36
CA GLN A 53 -6.98 -17.82 -3.49
C GLN A 53 -5.95 -18.75 -2.83
N LYS A 54 -4.70 -18.29 -2.73
CA LYS A 54 -3.56 -19.07 -2.19
C LYS A 54 -3.29 -20.36 -2.97
N ARG A 55 -3.66 -20.38 -4.24
CA ARG A 55 -3.32 -21.35 -5.29
C ARG A 55 -3.28 -20.62 -6.63
N VAL A 56 -2.57 -21.19 -7.59
CA VAL A 56 -2.49 -20.61 -8.95
C VAL A 56 -3.79 -20.89 -9.69
N GLU A 57 -4.50 -19.84 -10.11
CA GLU A 57 -5.76 -19.94 -10.85
C GLU A 57 -5.77 -18.92 -11.99
N VAL A 58 -6.50 -19.22 -13.06
CA VAL A 58 -6.73 -18.27 -14.15
C VAL A 58 -7.67 -17.17 -13.65
N VAL A 59 -7.32 -15.90 -13.89
CA VAL A 59 -8.06 -14.74 -13.35
C VAL A 59 -9.53 -14.75 -13.78
N THR A 60 -9.84 -15.19 -15.00
CA THR A 60 -11.23 -15.27 -15.49
C THR A 60 -12.08 -16.32 -14.79
N ASP A 61 -11.45 -17.30 -14.12
CA ASP A 61 -12.17 -18.37 -13.40
C ASP A 61 -12.37 -18.03 -11.92
N ILE A 62 -11.76 -16.95 -11.43
CA ILE A 62 -11.87 -16.53 -10.03
C ILE A 62 -13.18 -15.75 -9.83
N PRO A 63 -14.11 -16.20 -8.94
CA PRO A 63 -15.42 -15.56 -8.75
C PRO A 63 -15.34 -14.35 -7.81
N MET A 64 -14.49 -13.39 -8.15
CA MET A 64 -14.36 -12.10 -7.47
C MET A 64 -13.68 -11.11 -8.40
N SER A 65 -13.84 -9.82 -8.07
CA SER A 65 -13.09 -8.74 -8.74
C SER A 65 -11.63 -8.79 -8.31
N ILE A 66 -10.74 -8.96 -9.26
CA ILE A 66 -9.28 -8.98 -9.06
C ILE A 66 -8.59 -8.22 -10.19
N SER A 67 -7.55 -7.50 -9.87
CA SER A 67 -6.65 -6.89 -10.87
C SER A 67 -5.26 -7.46 -10.68
N VAL A 68 -4.61 -7.82 -11.78
CA VAL A 68 -3.23 -8.30 -11.82
C VAL A 68 -2.43 -7.37 -12.71
N ILE A 69 -1.40 -6.76 -12.14
CA ILE A 69 -0.51 -5.81 -12.82
C ILE A 69 0.82 -6.52 -13.01
N SER A 70 1.16 -6.83 -14.25
CA SER A 70 2.41 -7.55 -14.57
C SER A 70 3.65 -6.66 -14.39
N GLU A 71 4.85 -7.29 -14.27
CA GLU A 71 6.13 -6.59 -14.24
C GLU A 71 6.28 -5.63 -15.43
N GLU A 72 5.92 -6.07 -16.65
CA GLU A 72 6.00 -5.23 -17.83
C GLU A 72 5.14 -3.97 -17.73
N GLN A 73 3.93 -4.08 -17.16
CA GLN A 73 3.06 -2.92 -16.94
C GLN A 73 3.64 -2.00 -15.87
N LEU A 74 4.19 -2.55 -14.77
CA LEU A 74 4.86 -1.76 -13.73
C LEU A 74 6.03 -0.97 -14.30
N ASP A 75 6.89 -1.62 -15.10
CA ASP A 75 8.04 -0.99 -15.75
C ASP A 75 7.63 0.05 -16.80
N ARG A 76 6.64 -0.27 -17.65
CA ARG A 76 6.18 0.61 -18.73
C ARG A 76 5.55 1.88 -18.19
N LEU A 77 4.72 1.76 -17.16
CA LEU A 77 4.02 2.87 -16.52
C LEU A 77 4.86 3.58 -15.44
N GLN A 78 6.13 3.17 -15.28
CA GLN A 78 7.06 3.73 -14.30
C GLN A 78 6.47 3.74 -12.88
N VAL A 79 5.84 2.62 -12.48
CA VAL A 79 5.33 2.43 -11.13
C VAL A 79 6.52 2.29 -10.18
N ASN A 80 6.81 3.34 -9.43
CA ASN A 80 7.98 3.40 -8.55
C ASN A 80 7.62 3.36 -7.05
N ASN A 81 6.35 3.50 -6.74
CA ASN A 81 5.82 3.47 -5.38
C ASN A 81 4.36 2.99 -5.40
N MET A 82 3.81 2.77 -4.20
CA MET A 82 2.44 2.26 -4.06
C MET A 82 1.39 3.25 -4.60
N ASN A 83 1.61 4.58 -4.50
CA ASN A 83 0.61 5.55 -4.97
C ASN A 83 0.39 5.47 -6.49
N ASP A 84 1.40 5.05 -7.24
CA ASP A 84 1.31 4.88 -8.69
C ASP A 84 0.37 3.73 -9.09
N LEU A 85 0.10 2.77 -8.19
CA LEU A 85 -0.84 1.66 -8.40
C LEU A 85 -2.31 2.13 -8.40
N ALA A 86 -2.64 3.19 -7.67
CA ALA A 86 -4.02 3.63 -7.51
C ALA A 86 -4.74 3.84 -8.85
N GLY A 87 -4.06 4.49 -9.81
CA GLY A 87 -4.63 4.77 -11.14
C GLY A 87 -4.78 3.56 -12.06
N LEU A 88 -4.28 2.39 -11.67
CA LEU A 88 -4.28 1.18 -12.50
C LEU A 88 -5.37 0.19 -12.10
N VAL A 89 -5.93 0.33 -10.91
CA VAL A 89 -6.89 -0.62 -10.34
C VAL A 89 -8.22 0.08 -10.06
N PRO A 90 -9.34 -0.42 -10.61
CA PRO A 90 -10.67 0.12 -10.31
C PRO A 90 -10.96 0.11 -8.81
N GLY A 91 -11.48 1.20 -8.28
CA GLY A 91 -11.89 1.29 -6.88
C GLY A 91 -10.76 1.33 -5.85
N LEU A 92 -9.49 1.22 -6.26
CA LEU A 92 -8.33 1.39 -5.38
C LEU A 92 -8.01 2.88 -5.22
N GLN A 93 -7.94 3.33 -3.98
CA GLN A 93 -7.53 4.67 -3.59
C GLN A 93 -6.31 4.56 -2.68
N ILE A 94 -5.26 5.29 -2.99
CA ILE A 94 -4.08 5.41 -2.12
C ILE A 94 -3.85 6.88 -1.87
N THR A 95 -3.97 7.27 -0.63
CA THR A 95 -3.86 8.66 -0.21
C THR A 95 -2.58 8.84 0.57
N SER A 96 -1.61 9.52 -0.04
CA SER A 96 -0.36 9.89 0.61
C SER A 96 -0.62 10.88 1.76
N LEU A 97 0.09 10.73 2.85
CA LEU A 97 0.14 11.67 3.97
C LEU A 97 1.33 12.63 3.89
N GLY A 98 1.97 12.70 2.69
CA GLY A 98 3.02 13.64 2.38
C GLY A 98 4.44 13.20 2.72
N ALA A 99 4.61 12.05 3.36
CA ALA A 99 5.91 11.45 3.64
C ALA A 99 6.01 10.07 2.98
N PRO A 100 7.20 9.63 2.52
CA PRO A 100 7.37 8.33 1.90
C PRO A 100 6.98 7.20 2.86
N GLY A 101 6.27 6.20 2.33
CA GLY A 101 5.77 5.08 3.12
C GLY A 101 4.62 5.44 4.08
N ARG A 102 4.06 6.62 3.98
CA ARG A 102 2.91 7.03 4.77
C ARG A 102 1.72 7.29 3.87
N SER A 103 0.94 6.25 3.67
CA SER A 103 -0.27 6.30 2.84
C SER A 103 -1.41 5.54 3.52
N THR A 104 -2.64 5.93 3.24
CA THR A 104 -3.83 5.15 3.55
C THR A 104 -4.34 4.48 2.29
N ILE A 105 -4.78 3.24 2.42
CA ILE A 105 -5.30 2.44 1.31
C ILE A 105 -6.78 2.18 1.57
N SER A 106 -7.62 2.49 0.58
CA SER A 106 -9.02 2.10 0.58
C SER A 106 -9.38 1.41 -0.74
N ILE A 107 -10.29 0.46 -0.66
CA ILE A 107 -10.83 -0.25 -1.83
C ILE A 107 -12.34 -0.16 -1.73
N ARG A 108 -13.00 0.23 -2.86
CA ARG A 108 -14.47 0.39 -2.92
C ARG A 108 -15.02 1.32 -1.84
N GLY A 109 -14.31 2.38 -1.50
CA GLY A 109 -14.73 3.33 -0.48
C GLY A 109 -14.59 2.86 0.97
N ILE A 110 -14.07 1.65 1.23
CA ILE A 110 -13.80 1.17 2.59
C ILE A 110 -12.50 1.78 3.07
N THR A 111 -12.61 2.99 3.59
CA THR A 111 -11.48 3.83 4.03
C THR A 111 -11.16 3.55 5.49
N PRO A 112 -9.87 3.53 5.90
CA PRO A 112 -9.51 3.46 7.31
C PRO A 112 -10.07 4.66 8.06
N MET A 113 -11.09 4.44 8.89
CA MET A 113 -11.63 5.43 9.81
C MET A 113 -11.12 5.10 11.21
N GLY A 114 -10.16 5.88 11.71
CA GLY A 114 -9.45 5.58 12.96
C GLY A 114 -8.04 5.04 12.74
N ASN A 115 -7.44 4.47 13.79
CA ASN A 115 -6.03 4.03 13.81
C ASN A 115 -5.83 2.56 13.37
N THR A 116 -6.65 2.04 12.46
CA THR A 116 -6.57 0.65 12.03
C THR A 116 -6.72 0.52 10.52
N ALA A 117 -5.96 -0.40 9.92
CA ALA A 117 -6.01 -0.67 8.48
C ALA A 117 -7.34 -1.30 8.05
N SER A 118 -7.80 -1.00 6.84
CA SER A 118 -8.93 -1.64 6.18
C SER A 118 -8.51 -2.55 5.02
N THR A 119 -7.26 -2.46 4.58
CA THR A 119 -6.70 -3.23 3.46
C THR A 119 -5.41 -3.90 3.93
N SER A 120 -5.27 -5.18 3.64
CA SER A 120 -4.06 -5.96 3.97
C SER A 120 -3.05 -5.90 2.83
N ILE A 121 -1.76 -5.86 3.20
CA ILE A 121 -0.62 -5.90 2.28
C ILE A 121 0.14 -7.20 2.52
N TYR A 122 0.47 -7.89 1.43
CA TYR A 122 1.23 -9.15 1.45
C TYR A 122 2.43 -9.08 0.50
N VAL A 123 3.50 -9.76 0.86
CA VAL A 123 4.57 -10.18 -0.06
C VAL A 123 4.57 -11.70 -0.06
N ASP A 124 4.20 -12.30 -1.20
CA ASP A 124 3.94 -13.74 -1.33
C ASP A 124 2.94 -14.22 -0.26
N ASP A 125 3.36 -15.09 0.65
CA ASP A 125 2.52 -15.56 1.77
C ASP A 125 2.78 -14.81 3.09
N VAL A 126 3.59 -13.74 3.08
CA VAL A 126 3.95 -12.97 4.28
C VAL A 126 3.00 -11.79 4.46
N PRO A 127 2.14 -11.76 5.52
CA PRO A 127 1.28 -10.62 5.82
C PRO A 127 2.08 -9.51 6.50
N LEU A 128 2.17 -8.34 5.85
CA LEU A 128 2.89 -7.19 6.38
C LEU A 128 2.03 -6.32 7.31
N THR A 129 0.74 -6.19 7.01
CA THR A 129 -0.18 -5.36 7.80
C THR A 129 -0.36 -5.92 9.20
N ALA A 130 -0.23 -5.08 10.23
CA ALA A 130 -0.58 -5.43 11.59
C ALA A 130 -2.10 -5.42 11.81
N ASN A 131 -2.58 -6.17 12.80
CA ASN A 131 -4.00 -6.32 13.14
C ASN A 131 -4.38 -5.68 14.47
N GLY A 132 -3.41 -5.42 15.35
CA GLY A 132 -3.63 -4.87 16.70
C GLY A 132 -4.02 -3.39 16.72
N SER A 133 -4.10 -2.82 17.92
CA SER A 133 -4.55 -1.43 18.17
C SER A 133 -3.76 -0.34 17.44
N LEU A 134 -2.49 -0.61 17.12
CA LEU A 134 -1.61 0.30 16.39
C LEU A 134 -1.52 -0.05 14.88
N SER A 135 -2.39 -0.92 14.36
CA SER A 135 -2.34 -1.36 12.97
C SER A 135 -2.42 -0.20 11.96
N GLY A 136 -3.23 0.82 12.23
CA GLY A 136 -3.29 2.01 11.38
C GLY A 136 -2.02 2.85 11.40
N ALA A 137 -1.35 2.93 12.55
CA ALA A 137 -0.06 3.64 12.66
C ALA A 137 1.05 2.91 11.90
N THR A 138 0.97 1.58 11.79
CA THR A 138 1.98 0.73 11.15
C THR A 138 1.66 0.38 9.69
N SER A 139 0.38 0.28 9.32
CA SER A 139 -0.04 -0.22 8.01
C SER A 139 0.24 0.72 6.85
N GLY A 140 0.29 2.03 7.10
CA GLY A 140 0.67 3.02 6.08
C GLY A 140 2.17 3.03 5.77
N MET A 141 2.96 2.14 6.39
CA MET A 141 4.43 2.17 6.29
C MET A 141 4.99 1.33 5.13
N PHE A 142 4.18 0.50 4.48
CA PHE A 142 4.65 -0.45 3.47
C PHE A 142 4.52 0.08 2.04
N ASP A 143 5.31 1.10 1.74
CA ASP A 143 5.49 1.58 0.37
C ASP A 143 6.66 0.81 -0.27
N LEU A 144 6.34 -0.36 -0.81
CA LEU A 144 7.32 -1.26 -1.39
C LEU A 144 7.76 -0.77 -2.76
N LEU A 145 9.08 -0.82 -3.00
CA LEU A 145 9.63 -0.69 -4.35
C LEU A 145 9.25 -1.93 -5.15
N PRO A 146 8.43 -1.81 -6.21
CA PRO A 146 7.92 -2.95 -6.97
C PRO A 146 8.97 -3.45 -7.98
N TYR A 147 10.19 -3.71 -7.54
CA TYR A 147 11.27 -4.24 -8.37
C TYR A 147 11.47 -5.74 -8.17
N ASP A 148 11.71 -6.44 -9.27
CA ASP A 148 11.90 -7.90 -9.32
C ASP A 148 10.68 -8.65 -8.74
N VAL A 149 9.49 -8.13 -8.99
CA VAL A 149 8.21 -8.79 -8.73
C VAL A 149 7.69 -9.42 -10.02
N GLN A 150 6.96 -10.52 -9.91
CA GLN A 150 6.28 -11.13 -11.03
C GLN A 150 5.03 -10.33 -11.42
N ASN A 151 4.26 -9.95 -10.41
CA ASN A 151 3.06 -9.13 -10.55
C ASN A 151 2.65 -8.52 -9.20
N VAL A 152 1.69 -7.58 -9.25
CA VAL A 152 0.94 -7.10 -8.10
C VAL A 152 -0.51 -7.48 -8.29
N GLU A 153 -1.07 -8.20 -7.33
CA GLU A 153 -2.46 -8.63 -7.32
C GLU A 153 -3.27 -7.76 -6.35
N VAL A 154 -4.40 -7.22 -6.79
CA VAL A 154 -5.31 -6.46 -5.94
C VAL A 154 -6.67 -7.12 -5.92
N LEU A 155 -7.02 -7.69 -4.77
CA LEU A 155 -8.29 -8.34 -4.51
C LEU A 155 -9.26 -7.31 -3.94
N ARG A 156 -10.38 -7.10 -4.59
CA ARG A 156 -11.38 -6.10 -4.21
C ARG A 156 -12.53 -6.72 -3.43
N GLY A 157 -12.97 -6.01 -2.40
CA GLY A 157 -13.97 -6.50 -1.45
C GLY A 157 -13.38 -7.43 -0.37
N PRO A 158 -14.17 -7.83 0.62
CA PRO A 158 -13.69 -8.52 1.82
C PRO A 158 -13.07 -9.88 1.50
N GLN A 159 -11.92 -10.14 2.15
CA GLN A 159 -11.16 -11.37 2.05
C GLN A 159 -11.00 -12.07 3.41
N GLY A 160 -11.98 -11.88 4.30
CA GLY A 160 -11.92 -12.37 5.68
C GLY A 160 -11.71 -13.87 5.84
N THR A 161 -12.16 -14.69 4.87
CA THR A 161 -12.04 -16.16 4.94
C THR A 161 -10.61 -16.67 4.74
N LEU A 162 -9.82 -16.07 3.86
CA LEU A 162 -8.44 -16.52 3.55
C LEU A 162 -7.37 -15.64 4.19
N TYR A 163 -7.63 -14.34 4.27
CA TYR A 163 -6.64 -13.35 4.69
C TYR A 163 -6.88 -12.80 6.11
N GLY A 164 -8.06 -13.07 6.68
CA GLY A 164 -8.39 -12.74 8.07
C GLY A 164 -8.65 -11.27 8.33
N ALA A 165 -8.23 -10.81 9.50
CA ALA A 165 -8.40 -9.43 9.95
C ALA A 165 -7.69 -8.43 9.02
N SER A 166 -8.15 -7.17 9.01
CA SER A 166 -7.63 -6.07 8.18
C SER A 166 -7.75 -6.25 6.65
N ALA A 167 -8.31 -7.37 6.18
CA ALA A 167 -8.70 -7.56 4.77
C ALA A 167 -10.19 -7.19 4.56
N LEU A 168 -10.63 -6.11 5.16
CA LEU A 168 -12.01 -5.62 5.17
C LEU A 168 -12.41 -5.09 3.79
N GLY A 169 -11.64 -4.16 3.23
CA GLY A 169 -11.83 -3.61 1.89
C GLY A 169 -11.19 -4.45 0.79
N GLY A 170 -10.14 -5.21 1.12
CA GLY A 170 -9.42 -6.03 0.16
C GLY A 170 -7.98 -6.34 0.54
N VAL A 171 -7.21 -6.80 -0.44
CA VAL A 171 -5.79 -7.18 -0.28
C VAL A 171 -4.97 -6.63 -1.44
N VAL A 172 -3.78 -6.11 -1.15
CA VAL A 172 -2.72 -5.83 -2.13
C VAL A 172 -1.61 -6.84 -1.91
N LYS A 173 -1.33 -7.68 -2.89
CA LYS A 173 -0.32 -8.74 -2.80
C LYS A 173 0.75 -8.55 -3.86
N TYR A 174 2.00 -8.44 -3.42
CA TYR A 174 3.18 -8.47 -4.27
C TYR A 174 3.64 -9.91 -4.42
N VAL A 175 3.63 -10.41 -5.63
CA VAL A 175 4.14 -11.76 -5.95
C VAL A 175 5.56 -11.61 -6.47
N THR A 176 6.54 -12.18 -5.76
CA THR A 176 7.94 -12.03 -6.11
C THR A 176 8.38 -13.08 -7.13
N LYS A 177 9.44 -12.77 -7.91
CA LYS A 177 10.06 -13.76 -8.78
C LYS A 177 10.78 -14.82 -7.94
N ARG A 178 10.43 -16.09 -8.15
CA ARG A 178 11.12 -17.23 -7.54
C ARG A 178 12.45 -17.49 -8.22
N PRO A 179 13.46 -18.05 -7.50
CA PRO A 179 14.67 -18.55 -8.14
C PRO A 179 14.37 -19.62 -9.20
N ASP A 180 15.06 -19.53 -10.34
CA ASP A 180 15.00 -20.52 -11.42
C ASP A 180 16.11 -21.56 -11.21
N LEU A 181 15.74 -22.84 -11.21
CA LEU A 181 16.64 -23.95 -10.95
C LEU A 181 17.51 -24.35 -12.17
N GLU A 182 17.15 -23.87 -13.36
CA GLU A 182 17.76 -24.32 -14.62
C GLU A 182 18.71 -23.30 -15.23
N TYR A 183 18.33 -22.00 -15.20
CA TYR A 183 19.00 -20.98 -15.98
C TYR A 183 19.64 -19.90 -15.12
N PHE A 184 20.90 -19.58 -15.49
CA PHE A 184 21.52 -18.35 -15.03
C PHE A 184 20.93 -17.18 -15.82
N SER A 185 20.49 -16.15 -15.11
CA SER A 185 19.90 -14.96 -15.74
C SER A 185 20.11 -13.75 -14.84
N GLY A 186 20.06 -12.57 -15.43
CA GLY A 186 20.15 -11.33 -14.69
C GLY A 186 19.56 -10.15 -15.43
N ARG A 187 19.29 -9.10 -14.67
CA ARG A 187 18.82 -7.81 -15.18
C ARG A 187 19.48 -6.70 -14.39
N ALA A 188 19.92 -5.66 -15.09
CA ALA A 188 20.40 -4.42 -14.49
C ALA A 188 19.76 -3.22 -15.20
N GLY A 189 19.48 -2.16 -14.46
CA GLY A 189 18.87 -0.97 -15.05
C GLY A 189 19.22 0.29 -14.28
N ALA A 190 19.14 1.42 -14.98
CA ALA A 190 19.31 2.75 -14.43
C ALA A 190 18.27 3.71 -15.01
N THR A 191 17.81 4.64 -14.19
CA THR A 191 16.85 5.67 -14.61
C THR A 191 17.34 7.05 -14.16
N MET A 192 17.18 8.04 -15.02
CA MET A 192 17.36 9.45 -14.68
C MET A 192 16.04 10.19 -14.91
N ARG A 193 15.71 11.10 -14.01
CA ARG A 193 14.46 11.88 -14.09
C ARG A 193 14.67 13.31 -13.62
N VAL A 194 13.89 14.23 -14.22
CA VAL A 194 13.81 15.63 -13.83
C VAL A 194 12.36 15.94 -13.50
N VAL A 195 12.13 16.57 -12.36
CA VAL A 195 10.82 17.01 -11.89
C VAL A 195 10.71 18.51 -12.13
N ASP A 196 9.60 18.97 -12.70
CA ASP A 196 9.32 20.41 -12.84
C ASP A 196 9.32 21.05 -11.45
N ASP A 197 9.81 22.28 -11.38
CA ASP A 197 10.07 23.02 -10.13
C ASP A 197 11.12 22.38 -9.20
N GLY A 198 11.70 21.23 -9.56
CA GLY A 198 12.81 20.60 -8.83
C GLY A 198 14.17 21.03 -9.37
N GLY A 199 15.11 21.36 -8.49
CA GLY A 199 16.44 21.85 -8.86
C GLY A 199 17.48 20.76 -9.11
N ARG A 200 17.15 19.49 -8.95
CA ARG A 200 18.10 18.36 -9.02
C ARG A 200 17.58 17.24 -9.93
N VAL A 201 18.53 16.42 -10.41
CA VAL A 201 18.23 15.20 -11.18
C VAL A 201 18.02 14.05 -10.20
N GLY A 202 16.87 13.38 -10.30
CA GLY A 202 16.61 12.12 -9.63
C GLY A 202 17.21 10.96 -10.42
N HIS A 203 17.56 9.90 -9.71
CA HIS A 203 18.11 8.68 -10.31
C HIS A 203 17.59 7.44 -9.61
N SER A 204 17.62 6.31 -10.31
CA SER A 204 17.46 5.00 -9.70
C SER A 204 18.37 3.99 -10.38
N GLU A 205 18.81 3.01 -9.59
CA GLU A 205 19.64 1.91 -9.99
C GLU A 205 19.01 0.61 -9.51
N ARG A 206 19.03 -0.43 -10.34
CA ARG A 206 18.41 -1.71 -10.03
C ARG A 206 19.17 -2.86 -10.64
N ALA A 207 19.26 -3.96 -9.92
CA ALA A 207 19.89 -5.18 -10.40
C ALA A 207 19.22 -6.41 -9.79
N ALA A 208 19.11 -7.48 -10.59
CA ALA A 208 18.70 -8.80 -10.13
C ALA A 208 19.53 -9.86 -10.83
N VAL A 209 19.88 -10.92 -10.10
CA VAL A 209 20.59 -12.06 -10.64
C VAL A 209 20.00 -13.35 -10.11
N ASN A 210 19.87 -14.33 -10.99
CA ASN A 210 19.46 -15.69 -10.68
C ASN A 210 20.65 -16.65 -10.96
N VAL A 211 20.99 -17.47 -9.98
CA VAL A 211 22.12 -18.41 -10.06
C VAL A 211 21.64 -19.80 -9.66
N PRO A 212 21.53 -20.76 -10.60
CA PRO A 212 21.34 -22.15 -10.25
C PRO A 212 22.66 -22.69 -9.66
N LEU A 213 22.68 -22.80 -8.32
CA LEU A 213 23.85 -23.30 -7.58
C LEU A 213 24.09 -24.80 -7.81
N VAL A 214 22.99 -25.55 -7.86
CA VAL A 214 22.92 -26.95 -8.28
C VAL A 214 21.74 -27.06 -9.22
N LYS A 215 22.02 -27.28 -10.49
CA LYS A 215 21.03 -27.32 -11.56
C LYS A 215 19.90 -28.32 -11.24
N GLY A 216 18.64 -27.88 -11.38
CA GLY A 216 17.46 -28.67 -11.06
C GLY A 216 17.19 -28.85 -9.56
N GLN A 217 18.08 -28.40 -8.66
CA GLN A 217 17.94 -28.68 -7.24
C GLN A 217 18.05 -27.46 -6.33
N LEU A 218 18.97 -26.54 -6.58
CA LEU A 218 19.22 -25.41 -5.68
C LEU A 218 19.52 -24.15 -6.51
N ALA A 219 18.77 -23.09 -6.30
CA ALA A 219 19.01 -21.81 -6.94
C ALA A 219 18.90 -20.65 -5.94
N LEU A 220 19.69 -19.63 -6.22
CA LEU A 220 19.72 -18.35 -5.51
C LEU A 220 19.27 -17.23 -6.43
N ARG A 221 18.38 -16.38 -5.96
CA ARG A 221 18.04 -15.12 -6.61
C ARG A 221 18.30 -13.97 -5.66
N ALA A 222 19.04 -12.98 -6.14
CA ALA A 222 19.30 -11.74 -5.40
C ALA A 222 18.84 -10.55 -6.23
N SER A 223 18.21 -9.57 -5.57
CA SER A 223 17.85 -8.30 -6.21
C SER A 223 18.13 -7.12 -5.28
N TYR A 224 18.46 -5.99 -5.90
CA TYR A 224 18.67 -4.70 -5.24
C TYR A 224 18.12 -3.58 -6.11
N ALA A 225 17.45 -2.62 -5.47
CA ALA A 225 17.02 -1.38 -6.11
C ALA A 225 17.26 -0.21 -5.17
N GLU A 226 17.65 0.92 -5.73
CA GLU A 226 17.82 2.19 -5.04
C GLU A 226 17.25 3.31 -5.90
N GLN A 227 16.60 4.29 -5.27
CA GLN A 227 16.15 5.48 -5.98
C GLN A 227 16.24 6.73 -5.11
N THR A 228 16.54 7.84 -5.77
CA THR A 228 16.43 9.20 -5.22
C THR A 228 15.43 9.98 -6.07
N SER A 229 14.35 10.45 -5.44
CA SER A 229 13.42 11.40 -6.04
C SER A 229 13.75 12.80 -5.51
N PRO A 230 14.08 13.76 -6.40
CA PRO A 230 14.43 15.11 -5.98
C PRO A 230 13.23 15.82 -5.39
N GLY A 231 13.48 16.69 -4.43
CA GLY A 231 12.50 17.59 -3.88
C GLY A 231 12.04 18.62 -4.90
N TRP A 232 10.85 19.17 -4.65
CA TRP A 232 10.20 20.20 -5.47
C TRP A 232 9.30 21.12 -4.63
N ILE A 233 9.32 20.93 -3.29
CA ILE A 233 8.60 21.78 -2.33
C ILE A 233 9.61 22.71 -1.65
N ASP A 234 9.36 24.01 -1.75
CA ASP A 234 10.13 25.03 -1.07
C ASP A 234 9.67 25.22 0.38
N ASN A 235 10.55 25.65 1.24
CA ASN A 235 10.20 26.15 2.57
C ASN A 235 10.48 27.65 2.64
N SER A 236 9.42 28.45 2.74
CA SER A 236 9.49 29.91 2.70
C SER A 236 10.11 30.52 3.96
N VAL A 237 9.94 29.88 5.13
CA VAL A 237 10.46 30.33 6.41
C VAL A 237 11.95 30.08 6.54
N LEU A 238 12.39 28.91 6.10
CA LEU A 238 13.79 28.51 6.13
C LEU A 238 14.59 29.04 4.94
N HIS A 239 13.92 29.65 3.94
CA HIS A 239 14.52 30.07 2.68
C HIS A 239 15.29 28.93 1.98
N ARG A 240 14.73 27.71 2.01
CA ARG A 240 15.28 26.52 1.37
C ARG A 240 14.40 26.09 0.24
N ARG A 241 15.04 25.67 -0.88
CA ARG A 241 14.37 25.07 -2.02
C ARG A 241 14.43 23.56 -1.95
N ASP A 242 13.46 22.92 -2.64
CA ASP A 242 13.47 21.48 -2.91
C ASP A 242 13.65 20.64 -1.62
N THR A 243 12.85 20.94 -0.59
CA THR A 243 13.10 20.38 0.76
C THR A 243 12.57 18.98 0.97
N ASN A 244 11.79 18.41 0.04
CA ASN A 244 11.12 17.13 0.19
C ASN A 244 11.78 16.00 -0.63
N ASP A 245 13.12 15.91 -0.59
CA ASP A 245 13.83 14.77 -1.18
C ASP A 245 13.37 13.45 -0.56
N VAL A 246 13.30 12.42 -1.41
CA VAL A 246 12.99 11.05 -0.99
C VAL A 246 14.09 10.11 -1.46
N TYR A 247 14.60 9.31 -0.53
CA TYR A 247 15.54 8.23 -0.79
C TYR A 247 14.92 6.89 -0.38
N GLN A 248 14.99 5.91 -1.28
CA GLN A 248 14.50 4.56 -1.01
C GLN A 248 15.53 3.54 -1.51
N ASN A 249 15.73 2.47 -0.74
CA ASN A 249 16.48 1.30 -1.19
C ASN A 249 15.80 0.02 -0.71
N ALA A 250 15.91 -1.03 -1.51
CA ALA A 250 15.38 -2.35 -1.20
C ALA A 250 16.36 -3.43 -1.68
N GLY A 251 16.51 -4.48 -0.88
CA GLY A 251 17.25 -5.67 -1.24
C GLY A 251 16.48 -6.92 -0.89
N ARG A 252 16.52 -7.94 -1.74
CA ARG A 252 15.92 -9.24 -1.50
C ARG A 252 16.86 -10.36 -1.89
N LEU A 253 16.90 -11.41 -1.07
CA LEU A 253 17.61 -12.65 -1.31
C LEU A 253 16.61 -13.80 -1.15
N SER A 254 16.52 -14.68 -2.14
CA SER A 254 15.66 -15.85 -2.14
C SER A 254 16.47 -17.09 -2.50
N LEU A 255 16.32 -18.16 -1.74
CA LEU A 255 16.95 -19.46 -1.96
C LEU A 255 15.85 -20.51 -2.14
N LEU A 256 15.78 -21.12 -3.31
CA LEU A 256 14.89 -22.24 -3.61
C LEU A 256 15.68 -23.54 -3.61
N TRP A 257 15.26 -24.47 -2.77
CA TRP A 257 15.81 -25.80 -2.66
C TRP A 257 14.73 -26.85 -2.94
N LYS A 258 14.88 -27.57 -4.03
CA LYS A 258 14.12 -28.79 -4.29
C LYS A 258 14.75 -29.93 -3.50
N ALA A 259 14.25 -30.11 -2.24
CA ALA A 259 14.80 -31.07 -1.29
C ALA A 259 14.56 -32.52 -1.72
N SER A 260 13.47 -32.77 -2.48
CA SER A 260 13.15 -34.01 -3.16
C SER A 260 12.25 -33.70 -4.37
N ASP A 261 11.83 -34.74 -5.10
CA ASP A 261 10.87 -34.56 -6.21
C ASP A 261 9.49 -34.06 -5.76
N THR A 262 9.21 -34.14 -4.46
CA THR A 262 7.92 -33.79 -3.87
C THR A 262 8.01 -32.66 -2.85
N VAL A 263 9.21 -32.16 -2.52
CA VAL A 263 9.40 -31.12 -1.48
C VAL A 263 10.24 -29.99 -1.99
N ASP A 264 9.64 -28.81 -2.03
CA ASP A 264 10.29 -27.52 -2.31
C ASP A 264 10.38 -26.69 -1.04
N VAL A 265 11.52 -26.04 -0.82
CA VAL A 265 11.78 -25.15 0.31
C VAL A 265 12.24 -23.80 -0.24
N LEU A 266 11.48 -22.73 0.04
CA LEU A 266 11.80 -21.37 -0.31
C LEU A 266 12.14 -20.56 0.94
N LEU A 267 13.35 -20.03 1.00
CA LEU A 267 13.80 -19.07 2.00
C LEU A 267 13.86 -17.69 1.36
N THR A 268 13.32 -16.68 2.01
CA THR A 268 13.37 -15.30 1.54
C THR A 268 13.79 -14.37 2.66
N ALA A 269 14.69 -13.45 2.37
CA ALA A 269 15.07 -12.33 3.22
C ALA A 269 14.95 -11.03 2.43
N MET A 270 14.25 -10.04 2.97
CA MET A 270 14.05 -8.74 2.33
C MET A 270 14.30 -7.63 3.34
N ARG A 271 14.93 -6.56 2.88
CA ARG A 271 15.09 -5.32 3.63
C ARG A 271 14.78 -4.14 2.74
N GLN A 272 14.08 -3.15 3.27
CA GLN A 272 13.86 -1.87 2.61
C GLN A 272 14.00 -0.70 3.60
N GLU A 273 14.50 0.43 3.11
CA GLU A 273 14.56 1.69 3.84
C GLU A 273 14.01 2.82 2.96
N ASN A 274 13.07 3.60 3.53
CA ASN A 274 12.51 4.81 2.92
C ASN A 274 12.86 6.00 3.82
N LYS A 275 13.43 7.06 3.24
CA LYS A 275 13.77 8.31 3.93
C LYS A 275 13.15 9.48 3.19
N GLY A 276 12.62 10.44 3.93
CA GLY A 276 12.17 11.72 3.42
C GLY A 276 12.74 12.86 4.28
N ASP A 277 13.20 13.93 3.62
CA ASP A 277 13.75 15.09 4.31
C ASP A 277 12.66 16.01 4.84
N ASN A 278 11.49 16.03 4.19
CA ASN A 278 10.34 16.84 4.58
C ASN A 278 9.07 16.27 3.95
N PHE A 279 7.90 16.77 4.36
CA PHE A 279 6.62 16.36 3.79
C PHE A 279 6.34 17.10 2.47
N ALA A 280 5.76 16.39 1.50
CA ALA A 280 5.32 16.95 0.22
C ALA A 280 3.99 17.72 0.38
N THR A 281 3.99 18.75 1.23
CA THR A 281 2.82 19.55 1.56
C THR A 281 3.01 21.01 1.21
N VAL A 282 1.93 21.67 0.79
CA VAL A 282 1.86 23.12 0.58
C VAL A 282 0.92 23.77 1.59
N ALA A 283 1.22 25.01 1.98
CA ALA A 283 0.36 25.80 2.84
C ALA A 283 -0.84 26.33 2.04
N LEU A 284 -2.05 26.15 2.58
CA LEU A 284 -3.29 26.67 2.00
C LEU A 284 -3.80 27.90 2.75
N ASP A 285 -4.38 28.82 2.02
CA ASP A 285 -5.19 29.91 2.56
C ASP A 285 -6.51 29.32 3.12
N PRO A 286 -6.86 29.55 4.40
CA PRO A 286 -8.02 28.92 5.03
C PRO A 286 -9.37 29.42 4.51
N ALA A 287 -9.40 30.55 3.81
CA ALA A 287 -10.64 31.13 3.25
C ALA A 287 -10.91 30.65 1.83
N THR A 288 -9.86 30.41 1.05
CA THR A 288 -9.97 30.09 -0.39
C THR A 288 -9.58 28.65 -0.71
N PHE A 289 -8.91 27.94 0.22
CA PHE A 289 -8.32 26.63 0.03
C PHE A 289 -7.33 26.53 -1.15
N LYS A 290 -6.79 27.68 -1.59
CA LYS A 290 -5.74 27.76 -2.62
C LYS A 290 -4.38 27.86 -1.96
N PRO A 291 -3.28 27.58 -2.69
CA PRO A 291 -1.93 27.82 -2.16
C PRO A 291 -1.79 29.24 -1.62
N LYS A 292 -1.34 29.34 -0.39
CA LYS A 292 -1.12 30.63 0.31
C LYS A 292 0.08 31.38 -0.23
N LEU A 293 1.06 30.63 -0.73
CA LEU A 293 2.33 31.11 -1.24
C LEU A 293 2.48 30.81 -2.74
N PRO A 294 3.27 31.57 -3.50
CA PRO A 294 3.58 31.23 -4.88
C PRO A 294 4.34 29.91 -5.00
N GLY A 295 4.05 29.15 -6.05
CA GLY A 295 4.67 27.84 -6.30
C GLY A 295 4.30 26.80 -5.24
N TYR A 296 5.09 25.73 -5.18
CA TYR A 296 4.91 24.68 -4.19
C TYR A 296 5.70 25.04 -2.92
N SER A 297 5.05 25.64 -1.92
CA SER A 297 5.73 26.13 -0.72
C SER A 297 4.97 25.80 0.56
N ASN A 298 5.73 25.55 1.63
CA ASN A 298 5.23 25.42 3.00
C ASN A 298 5.87 26.45 3.95
N GLU A 299 5.37 26.50 5.19
CA GLU A 299 5.76 27.44 6.23
C GLU A 299 6.21 26.74 7.52
N TYR A 300 6.81 25.55 7.42
CA TYR A 300 7.33 24.86 8.61
C TYR A 300 8.55 25.58 9.15
N LEU A 301 8.65 25.66 10.49
CA LEU A 301 9.74 26.35 11.18
C LEU A 301 11.02 25.51 11.21
N PHE A 302 10.94 24.22 10.93
CA PHE A 302 12.07 23.32 10.70
C PHE A 302 11.65 22.16 9.77
N LEU A 303 12.64 21.44 9.23
CA LEU A 303 12.38 20.28 8.37
C LEU A 303 11.78 19.13 9.18
N GLN A 304 10.92 18.35 8.56
CA GLN A 304 10.21 17.23 9.15
C GLN A 304 10.71 15.91 8.55
N PRO A 305 11.93 15.45 8.90
CA PRO A 305 12.47 14.23 8.36
C PRO A 305 11.70 13.00 8.86
N SER A 306 11.68 11.97 8.01
CA SER A 306 11.11 10.68 8.37
C SER A 306 11.97 9.55 7.82
N THR A 307 11.95 8.42 8.52
CA THR A 307 12.62 7.19 8.08
C THR A 307 11.74 6.00 8.42
N ILE A 308 11.60 5.09 7.45
CA ILE A 308 10.90 3.81 7.66
C ILE A 308 11.82 2.70 7.18
N LYS A 309 11.95 1.65 8.01
CA LYS A 309 12.75 0.45 7.69
C LYS A 309 11.91 -0.78 7.96
N TYR A 310 12.00 -1.77 7.09
CA TYR A 310 11.46 -3.10 7.35
C TYR A 310 12.44 -4.18 6.95
N ASP A 311 12.53 -5.18 7.82
CA ASP A 311 13.21 -6.44 7.61
C ASP A 311 12.14 -7.54 7.60
N VAL A 312 12.12 -8.38 6.57
CA VAL A 312 11.14 -9.44 6.37
C VAL A 312 11.85 -10.73 6.04
N TYR A 313 11.51 -11.80 6.74
CA TYR A 313 12.04 -13.13 6.50
C TYR A 313 10.88 -14.11 6.33
N GLY A 314 10.98 -14.97 5.33
CA GLY A 314 9.99 -15.99 5.02
C GLY A 314 10.63 -17.36 4.83
N LEU A 315 9.93 -18.38 5.28
CA LEU A 315 10.21 -19.79 5.00
C LEU A 315 8.93 -20.44 4.52
N THR A 316 8.89 -20.89 3.28
CA THR A 316 7.79 -21.66 2.72
C THR A 316 8.29 -23.07 2.39
N VAL A 317 7.54 -24.07 2.84
CA VAL A 317 7.74 -25.47 2.51
C VAL A 317 6.49 -25.96 1.79
N ASP A 318 6.63 -26.33 0.54
CA ASP A 318 5.59 -26.94 -0.29
C ASP A 318 5.88 -28.43 -0.43
N TRP A 319 4.93 -29.29 -0.03
CA TRP A 319 5.05 -30.74 -0.07
C TRP A 319 3.90 -31.37 -0.84
N ASP A 320 4.24 -31.96 -1.97
CA ASP A 320 3.33 -32.77 -2.77
C ASP A 320 3.12 -34.15 -2.11
N LEU A 321 1.92 -34.36 -1.54
CA LEU A 321 1.51 -35.62 -0.91
C LEU A 321 0.89 -36.60 -1.94
N GLY A 322 0.82 -36.22 -3.22
CA GLY A 322 0.16 -36.98 -4.29
C GLY A 322 -1.35 -36.73 -4.39
N TRP A 323 -2.08 -36.78 -3.29
CA TRP A 323 -3.53 -36.53 -3.21
C TRP A 323 -3.87 -35.10 -2.78
N ALA A 324 -2.94 -34.40 -2.17
CA ALA A 324 -3.04 -33.02 -1.74
C ALA A 324 -1.68 -32.34 -1.73
N ASP A 325 -1.65 -31.02 -1.79
CA ASP A 325 -0.48 -30.19 -1.53
C ASP A 325 -0.54 -29.66 -0.10
N PHE A 326 0.53 -29.88 0.64
CA PHE A 326 0.71 -29.29 1.97
C PHE A 326 1.67 -28.10 1.86
N THR A 327 1.26 -26.95 2.36
CA THR A 327 2.10 -25.75 2.46
C THR A 327 2.26 -25.34 3.90
N SER A 328 3.50 -25.10 4.33
CA SER A 328 3.85 -24.45 5.60
C SER A 328 4.52 -23.11 5.29
N ALA A 329 3.90 -22.00 5.67
CA ALA A 329 4.44 -20.66 5.50
C ALA A 329 4.69 -20.03 6.88
N SER A 330 5.98 -19.81 7.19
CA SER A 330 6.45 -19.12 8.39
C SER A 330 7.02 -17.77 8.02
N SER A 331 6.74 -16.74 8.79
CA SER A 331 7.37 -15.44 8.57
C SER A 331 7.71 -14.72 9.86
N TRP A 332 8.75 -13.91 9.79
CA TRP A 332 9.08 -12.93 10.81
C TRP A 332 9.39 -11.60 10.14
N MET A 333 8.86 -10.53 10.71
CA MET A 333 9.15 -9.18 10.24
C MET A 333 9.39 -8.22 11.39
N LYS A 334 10.20 -7.21 11.12
CA LYS A 334 10.38 -6.04 11.96
C LYS A 334 10.21 -4.78 11.10
N SER A 335 9.41 -3.84 11.58
CA SER A 335 9.28 -2.51 10.98
C SER A 335 9.62 -1.46 12.03
N ASN A 336 10.41 -0.44 11.63
CA ASN A 336 10.72 0.72 12.45
C ASN A 336 10.41 1.98 11.65
N SER A 337 9.68 2.90 12.26
CA SER A 337 9.40 4.21 11.67
C SER A 337 9.75 5.29 12.69
N TRP A 338 10.51 6.27 12.24
CA TRP A 338 10.80 7.48 12.98
C TRP A 338 10.40 8.71 12.19
N ARG A 339 9.88 9.72 12.86
CA ARG A 339 9.59 11.03 12.27
C ARG A 339 9.69 12.15 13.30
N LEU A 340 10.09 13.33 12.83
CA LEU A 340 10.01 14.59 13.56
C LEU A 340 8.99 15.50 12.87
N GLN A 341 8.07 16.08 13.63
CA GLN A 341 7.04 16.99 13.12
C GLN A 341 7.10 18.35 13.80
N ASP A 342 6.88 19.42 13.02
CA ASP A 342 6.75 20.78 13.52
C ASP A 342 5.34 21.00 14.09
N GLN A 343 5.27 21.05 15.40
CA GLN A 343 4.06 21.34 16.18
C GLN A 343 4.14 22.73 16.87
N SER A 344 5.03 23.60 16.37
CA SER A 344 5.27 24.90 16.99
C SER A 344 4.04 25.79 17.02
N VAL A 345 3.25 25.78 15.93
CA VAL A 345 2.03 26.58 15.81
C VAL A 345 0.96 26.14 16.81
N GLU A 346 0.95 24.85 17.16
CA GLU A 346 -0.01 24.24 18.08
C GLU A 346 0.36 24.47 19.54
N TYR A 347 1.66 24.32 19.90
CA TYR A 347 2.09 24.29 21.28
C TYR A 347 2.66 25.62 21.79
N ILE A 348 3.33 26.44 20.96
CA ILE A 348 3.90 27.72 21.41
C ILE A 348 2.85 28.63 22.02
N PRO A 349 1.65 28.84 21.44
CA PRO A 349 0.65 29.70 22.02
C PRO A 349 0.13 29.25 23.39
N LEU A 350 0.11 27.93 23.63
CA LEU A 350 -0.30 27.35 24.90
C LEU A 350 0.74 27.54 25.99
N LEU A 351 2.00 27.48 25.63
CA LEU A 351 3.15 27.45 26.56
C LEU A 351 3.69 28.85 26.79
N GLY A 352 3.55 29.76 25.83
CA GLY A 352 3.96 31.15 25.94
C GLY A 352 3.24 31.93 27.05
N GLN A 353 2.08 31.40 27.49
CA GLN A 353 1.31 31.95 28.63
C GLN A 353 1.79 31.42 30.00
N LYS A 354 2.69 30.40 30.01
CA LYS A 354 3.21 29.84 31.27
C LYS A 354 4.46 30.61 31.73
N PRO A 355 4.48 31.14 32.98
CA PRO A 355 5.65 31.81 33.50
C PRO A 355 6.90 30.91 33.47
N GLY A 356 8.01 31.46 32.99
CA GLY A 356 9.30 30.77 32.93
C GLY A 356 9.55 29.88 31.68
N VAL A 357 8.54 29.65 30.86
CA VAL A 357 8.66 28.81 29.63
C VAL A 357 8.74 29.67 28.38
N GLY A 358 7.88 30.67 28.26
CA GLY A 358 7.71 31.46 27.03
C GLY A 358 8.98 32.14 26.48
N PRO A 359 9.83 32.75 27.26
CA PRO A 359 10.99 33.52 26.75
C PRO A 359 12.12 32.67 26.16
N VAL A 360 12.16 31.37 26.47
CA VAL A 360 13.29 30.48 26.11
C VAL A 360 12.92 29.56 24.94
N MET A 361 11.65 29.48 24.61
CA MET A 361 11.08 28.53 23.62
C MET A 361 10.92 29.21 22.26
N ALA A 362 11.51 28.63 21.23
CA ALA A 362 11.33 29.07 19.83
C ALA A 362 10.49 28.13 19.01
N TYR A 363 10.58 26.82 19.26
CA TYR A 363 9.95 25.78 18.48
C TYR A 363 9.33 24.71 19.38
N ALA A 364 8.42 23.93 18.83
CA ALA A 364 7.90 22.72 19.45
C ALA A 364 7.95 21.57 18.46
N GLY A 365 8.69 20.53 18.82
CA GLY A 365 8.87 19.31 18.02
C GLY A 365 8.07 18.15 18.59
N LEU A 366 7.54 17.31 17.71
CA LEU A 366 6.93 16.03 18.01
C LEU A 366 7.77 14.93 17.39
N ASP A 367 8.51 14.22 18.23
CA ASP A 367 9.33 13.07 17.87
C ASP A 367 8.47 11.80 18.04
N THR A 368 8.37 10.99 17.02
CA THR A 368 7.55 9.76 17.03
C THR A 368 8.38 8.59 16.57
N ASP A 369 8.48 7.56 17.42
CA ASP A 369 9.05 6.25 17.13
C ASP A 369 7.96 5.19 17.10
N ILE A 370 7.92 4.36 16.07
CA ILE A 370 7.01 3.22 15.95
C ILE A 370 7.84 2.00 15.63
N GLU A 371 7.69 0.95 16.43
CA GLU A 371 8.27 -0.38 16.17
C GLU A 371 7.14 -1.40 16.07
N LEU A 372 7.22 -2.30 15.09
CA LEU A 372 6.37 -3.48 14.96
C LEU A 372 7.26 -4.70 14.78
N LYS A 373 7.03 -5.73 15.58
CA LYS A 373 7.55 -7.07 15.38
C LYS A 373 6.37 -7.99 15.17
N LYS A 374 6.46 -8.86 14.19
CA LYS A 374 5.38 -9.80 13.86
C LYS A 374 5.96 -11.14 13.46
N TRP A 375 5.43 -12.18 14.05
CA TRP A 375 5.67 -13.56 13.64
C TRP A 375 4.36 -14.19 13.18
N THR A 376 4.41 -14.97 12.09
CA THR A 376 3.24 -15.69 11.57
C THR A 376 3.59 -17.11 11.18
N GLN A 377 2.62 -18.01 11.36
CA GLN A 377 2.66 -19.38 10.90
C GLN A 377 1.34 -19.73 10.25
N GLU A 378 1.39 -20.25 9.04
CA GLU A 378 0.23 -20.79 8.34
C GLU A 378 0.51 -22.21 7.85
N PHE A 379 -0.44 -23.08 8.05
CA PHE A 379 -0.46 -24.42 7.46
C PHE A 379 -1.67 -24.54 6.56
N ARG A 380 -1.46 -25.04 5.36
CA ARG A 380 -2.53 -25.28 4.36
C ARG A 380 -2.43 -26.69 3.81
N LEU A 381 -3.58 -27.29 3.57
CA LEU A 381 -3.71 -28.53 2.85
C LEU A 381 -4.72 -28.31 1.73
N THR A 382 -4.32 -28.49 0.48
CA THR A 382 -5.11 -28.18 -0.73
C THR A 382 -5.28 -29.43 -1.55
N SER A 383 -6.52 -29.77 -1.91
CA SER A 383 -6.82 -30.92 -2.76
C SER A 383 -6.22 -30.80 -4.15
N LYS A 384 -5.78 -31.90 -4.72
CA LYS A 384 -5.27 -32.02 -6.10
C LYS A 384 -6.29 -32.62 -7.05
N GLY A 385 -6.04 -32.42 -8.35
CA GLY A 385 -6.82 -33.01 -9.44
C GLY A 385 -8.15 -32.32 -9.71
N ASP A 386 -8.89 -32.88 -10.66
CA ASP A 386 -10.18 -32.32 -11.18
C ASP A 386 -11.41 -32.97 -10.57
N SER A 387 -11.34 -33.38 -9.29
CA SER A 387 -12.47 -33.97 -8.59
C SER A 387 -13.65 -32.97 -8.51
N ARG A 388 -14.89 -33.49 -8.37
CA ARG A 388 -16.09 -32.65 -8.18
C ARG A 388 -16.01 -31.81 -6.90
N LEU A 389 -15.30 -32.26 -5.89
CA LEU A 389 -15.03 -31.51 -4.68
C LEU A 389 -13.55 -31.09 -4.66
N GLN A 390 -13.32 -29.81 -4.77
CA GLN A 390 -12.04 -29.20 -4.50
C GLN A 390 -12.10 -28.50 -3.14
N TRP A 391 -11.06 -28.64 -2.33
CA TRP A 391 -11.07 -28.09 -0.97
C TRP A 391 -9.69 -27.59 -0.55
N GLN A 392 -9.69 -26.68 0.39
CA GLN A 392 -8.52 -26.19 1.08
C GLN A 392 -8.85 -26.04 2.56
N LEU A 393 -8.00 -26.56 3.44
CA LEU A 393 -8.10 -26.40 4.89
C LEU A 393 -6.83 -25.74 5.40
N GLY A 394 -6.95 -24.91 6.41
CA GLY A 394 -5.78 -24.26 6.97
C GLY A 394 -5.92 -23.84 8.43
N ALA A 395 -4.78 -23.65 9.05
CA ALA A 395 -4.62 -23.08 10.37
C ALA A 395 -3.64 -21.92 10.31
N PHE A 396 -3.94 -20.84 11.02
CA PHE A 396 -3.14 -19.63 11.06
C PHE A 396 -2.88 -19.19 12.50
N TYR A 397 -1.67 -18.73 12.75
CA TYR A 397 -1.27 -18.07 13.98
C TYR A 397 -0.46 -16.81 13.69
N THR A 398 -0.69 -15.76 14.47
CA THR A 398 0.17 -14.57 14.48
C THR A 398 0.42 -14.09 15.90
N ASP A 399 1.61 -13.54 16.13
CA ASP A 399 2.03 -12.86 17.36
C ASP A 399 2.68 -11.54 16.97
N GLU A 400 2.08 -10.42 17.42
CA GLU A 400 2.48 -9.06 17.05
C GLU A 400 2.77 -8.27 18.32
N ASP A 401 3.97 -7.67 18.38
CA ASP A 401 4.36 -6.68 19.39
C ASP A 401 4.56 -5.34 18.71
N ALA A 402 3.82 -4.32 19.13
CA ALA A 402 3.99 -2.97 18.62
C ALA A 402 4.24 -1.96 19.73
N ALA A 403 5.15 -1.04 19.47
CA ALA A 403 5.47 0.09 20.32
C ALA A 403 5.26 1.40 19.57
N TYR A 404 4.55 2.34 20.19
CA TYR A 404 4.37 3.71 19.73
C TYR A 404 4.85 4.64 20.84
N ILE A 405 5.93 5.36 20.58
CA ILE A 405 6.51 6.30 21.54
C ILE A 405 6.51 7.68 20.92
N GLU A 406 5.90 8.62 21.59
CA GLU A 406 5.77 10.00 21.14
C GLU A 406 6.31 10.94 22.21
N ARG A 407 7.17 11.87 21.82
CA ARG A 407 7.80 12.86 22.70
C ARG A 407 7.54 14.26 22.15
N GLY A 408 6.76 15.04 22.88
CA GLY A 408 6.59 16.46 22.60
C GLY A 408 7.63 17.26 23.38
N SER A 409 8.43 18.07 22.69
CA SER A 409 9.47 18.88 23.32
C SER A 409 9.40 20.33 22.87
N ALA A 410 9.55 21.27 23.81
CA ALA A 410 9.85 22.67 23.51
C ALA A 410 11.32 22.79 23.21
N LEU A 411 11.69 23.49 22.13
CA LEU A 411 13.06 23.63 21.66
C LEU A 411 13.49 25.11 21.68
N SER A 412 14.77 25.33 21.97
CA SER A 412 15.42 26.65 21.85
C SER A 412 15.64 27.02 20.37
N PRO A 413 16.05 28.27 20.07
CA PRO A 413 16.46 28.66 18.71
C PRO A 413 17.59 27.81 18.12
N ALA A 414 18.39 27.16 18.95
CA ALA A 414 19.46 26.24 18.54
C ALA A 414 18.99 24.78 18.44
N PHE A 415 17.68 24.53 18.48
CA PHE A 415 17.05 23.18 18.45
C PHE A 415 17.43 22.28 19.63
N ASN A 416 17.90 22.81 20.73
CA ASN A 416 18.11 22.01 21.93
C ASN A 416 16.81 21.91 22.74
N PRO A 417 16.48 20.73 23.30
CA PRO A 417 15.35 20.57 24.20
C PRO A 417 15.48 21.51 25.42
N VAL A 418 14.42 22.26 25.67
CA VAL A 418 14.33 23.19 26.82
C VAL A 418 13.38 22.65 27.87
N LEU A 419 12.30 22.00 27.40
CA LEU A 419 11.27 21.42 28.24
C LEU A 419 10.62 20.24 27.55
N ASP A 420 10.54 19.12 28.23
CA ASP A 420 9.73 18.00 27.80
C ASP A 420 8.25 18.29 28.11
N LEU A 421 7.43 18.38 27.08
CA LEU A 421 6.01 18.73 27.19
C LEU A 421 5.19 17.51 27.61
N PHE A 422 5.45 16.40 26.95
CA PHE A 422 4.85 15.10 27.26
C PHE A 422 5.66 13.95 26.65
N THR A 423 5.47 12.79 27.23
CA THR A 423 5.86 11.52 26.66
C THR A 423 4.64 10.59 26.68
N ALA A 424 4.30 10.04 25.54
CA ALA A 424 3.30 9.00 25.41
C ALA A 424 4.02 7.71 24.97
N SER A 425 3.91 6.65 25.76
CA SER A 425 4.41 5.33 25.43
C SER A 425 3.22 4.35 25.40
N VAL A 426 2.98 3.76 24.25
CA VAL A 426 1.95 2.75 24.04
C VAL A 426 2.62 1.48 23.53
N LEU A 427 2.48 0.42 24.30
CA LEU A 427 2.96 -0.92 23.94
C LEU A 427 1.73 -1.81 23.78
N THR A 428 1.65 -2.55 22.67
CA THR A 428 0.52 -3.43 22.39
C THR A 428 1.00 -4.80 21.98
N THR A 429 0.26 -5.83 22.38
CA THR A 429 0.39 -7.18 21.84
C THR A 429 -0.90 -7.57 21.13
N TYR A 430 -0.78 -8.36 20.08
CA TYR A 430 -1.93 -8.97 19.38
C TYR A 430 -1.56 -10.41 19.03
N LYS A 431 -2.37 -11.36 19.49
CA LYS A 431 -2.21 -12.78 19.19
C LYS A 431 -3.49 -13.31 18.58
N GLU A 432 -3.40 -13.92 17.40
CA GLU A 432 -4.56 -14.55 16.75
C GLU A 432 -4.30 -16.02 16.45
N LYS A 433 -5.31 -16.84 16.67
CA LYS A 433 -5.39 -18.23 16.21
C LYS A 433 -6.63 -18.35 15.35
N ALA A 434 -6.49 -18.96 14.18
CA ALA A 434 -7.62 -19.16 13.30
C ALA A 434 -7.57 -20.52 12.60
N LEU A 435 -8.76 -21.07 12.34
CA LEU A 435 -8.98 -22.19 11.44
C LEU A 435 -9.83 -21.71 10.28
N PHE A 436 -9.49 -22.13 9.07
CA PHE A 436 -10.24 -21.78 7.89
C PHE A 436 -10.35 -22.94 6.91
N GLY A 437 -11.37 -22.86 6.07
CA GLY A 437 -11.54 -23.83 5.01
C GLY A 437 -12.37 -23.25 3.86
N ASN A 438 -12.04 -23.70 2.66
CA ASN A 438 -12.80 -23.41 1.44
C ASN A 438 -13.12 -24.73 0.75
N ALA A 439 -14.28 -24.80 0.15
CA ALA A 439 -14.71 -25.95 -0.66
C ALA A 439 -15.46 -25.48 -1.88
N THR A 440 -15.12 -26.02 -3.04
CA THR A 440 -15.83 -25.80 -4.28
C THR A 440 -16.44 -27.12 -4.74
N TRP A 441 -17.75 -27.15 -4.89
CA TRP A 441 -18.49 -28.30 -5.39
C TRP A 441 -18.95 -28.07 -6.83
N LYS A 442 -18.45 -28.87 -7.76
CA LYS A 442 -18.87 -28.87 -9.17
C LYS A 442 -20.16 -29.72 -9.33
N PHE A 443 -21.32 -29.09 -9.46
CA PHE A 443 -22.58 -29.75 -9.69
C PHE A 443 -22.63 -30.27 -11.12
N THR A 444 -22.18 -29.47 -12.06
CA THR A 444 -22.02 -29.77 -13.48
C THR A 444 -20.72 -29.16 -14.00
N ASP A 445 -20.36 -29.42 -15.26
CA ASP A 445 -19.19 -28.76 -15.89
C ASP A 445 -19.40 -27.24 -16.07
N ARG A 446 -20.64 -26.76 -15.96
CA ARG A 446 -21.01 -25.36 -16.14
C ARG A 446 -21.40 -24.64 -14.84
N PHE A 447 -21.64 -25.36 -13.77
CA PHE A 447 -22.11 -24.74 -12.52
C PHE A 447 -21.42 -25.35 -11.32
N ASP A 448 -20.84 -24.47 -10.51
CA ASP A 448 -20.27 -24.82 -9.23
C ASP A 448 -20.60 -23.79 -8.13
N LEU A 449 -20.32 -24.17 -6.91
CA LEU A 449 -20.49 -23.34 -5.71
C LEU A 449 -19.23 -23.41 -4.86
N ALA A 450 -18.58 -22.28 -4.67
CA ALA A 450 -17.49 -22.13 -3.75
C ALA A 450 -18.01 -21.58 -2.40
N LEU A 451 -17.64 -22.23 -1.30
CA LEU A 451 -17.96 -21.84 0.07
C LEU A 451 -16.68 -21.67 0.85
N GLY A 452 -16.62 -20.66 1.71
CA GLY A 452 -15.49 -20.41 2.59
C GLY A 452 -15.95 -20.08 4.00
N VAL A 453 -15.17 -20.49 5.01
CA VAL A 453 -15.37 -20.13 6.42
C VAL A 453 -14.05 -19.97 7.11
N ARG A 454 -13.94 -18.98 8.02
CA ARG A 454 -12.83 -18.81 8.96
C ARG A 454 -13.41 -18.50 10.34
N HIS A 455 -12.89 -19.15 11.35
CA HIS A 455 -13.12 -18.82 12.74
C HIS A 455 -11.79 -18.40 13.36
N ALA A 456 -11.74 -17.18 13.88
CA ALA A 456 -10.56 -16.60 14.50
C ALA A 456 -10.86 -16.16 15.92
N ARG A 457 -9.86 -16.31 16.81
CA ARG A 457 -9.84 -15.73 18.15
C ARG A 457 -8.60 -14.91 18.30
N ASN A 458 -8.75 -13.66 18.75
CA ASN A 458 -7.64 -12.79 19.10
C ASN A 458 -7.67 -12.42 20.58
N ASP A 459 -6.47 -12.26 21.14
CA ASP A 459 -6.23 -11.77 22.50
C ASP A 459 -5.25 -10.59 22.38
N GLN A 460 -5.55 -9.46 23.05
CA GLN A 460 -4.78 -8.23 22.95
C GLN A 460 -4.50 -7.65 24.33
N GLU A 461 -3.33 -7.03 24.46
CA GLU A 461 -2.97 -6.23 25.62
C GLU A 461 -2.52 -4.85 25.17
N PHE A 462 -2.91 -3.82 25.92
CA PHE A 462 -2.58 -2.42 25.66
C PHE A 462 -2.01 -1.82 26.95
N ARG A 463 -0.74 -1.44 26.92
CA ARG A 463 -0.02 -0.79 28.00
C ARG A 463 0.27 0.65 27.64
N GLN A 464 -0.20 1.57 28.44
CA GLN A 464 -0.03 2.99 28.20
C GLN A 464 0.63 3.68 29.38
N THR A 465 1.60 4.56 29.08
CA THR A 465 2.18 5.49 30.04
C THR A 465 2.14 6.89 29.43
N LEU A 466 1.46 7.82 30.08
CA LEU A 466 1.40 9.23 29.69
C LEU A 466 2.04 10.07 30.78
N GLY A 467 3.13 10.75 30.46
CA GLY A 467 3.90 11.56 31.43
C GLY A 467 4.18 12.96 30.93
N GLY A 468 4.62 13.83 31.83
CA GLY A 468 5.00 15.22 31.56
C GLY A 468 3.88 16.23 31.78
N PRO A 469 4.19 17.54 31.70
CA PRO A 469 3.29 18.64 32.04
C PRO A 469 1.96 18.68 31.24
N LEU A 470 1.95 18.13 30.02
CA LEU A 470 0.76 18.02 29.16
C LEU A 470 0.27 16.58 29.00
N GLY A 471 1.05 15.57 29.41
CA GLY A 471 0.73 14.16 29.18
C GLY A 471 -0.02 13.49 30.33
N GLY A 472 0.36 13.75 31.58
CA GLY A 472 -0.26 13.11 32.72
C GLY A 472 0.72 12.74 33.84
N ASP A 473 0.30 11.79 34.69
CA ASP A 473 0.97 11.41 35.95
C ASP A 473 2.16 10.45 35.82
N GLY A 474 2.42 9.96 34.60
CA GLY A 474 3.49 8.98 34.34
C GLY A 474 3.17 7.56 34.80
N VAL A 475 1.94 7.30 35.26
CA VAL A 475 1.53 5.98 35.71
C VAL A 475 1.22 5.07 34.53
N GLN A 476 1.79 3.85 34.56
CA GLN A 476 1.45 2.84 33.56
C GLN A 476 0.05 2.27 33.82
N ARG A 477 -0.74 2.17 32.77
CA ARG A 477 -2.08 1.59 32.76
C ARG A 477 -2.14 0.45 31.77
N ILE A 478 -2.82 -0.62 32.11
CA ILE A 478 -2.92 -1.83 31.28
C ILE A 478 -4.39 -2.17 31.10
N THR A 479 -4.75 -2.43 29.86
CA THR A 479 -6.06 -2.98 29.47
C THR A 479 -5.88 -4.16 28.53
N ASP A 480 -6.81 -5.07 28.54
CA ASP A 480 -6.82 -6.24 27.67
C ASP A 480 -8.18 -6.41 26.99
N SER A 481 -8.21 -7.14 25.91
CA SER A 481 -9.42 -7.56 25.23
C SER A 481 -9.24 -8.94 24.60
N SER A 482 -10.34 -9.66 24.45
CA SER A 482 -10.39 -10.94 23.76
C SER A 482 -11.67 -11.03 22.95
N GLU A 483 -11.56 -11.49 21.71
CA GLU A 483 -12.69 -11.56 20.79
C GLU A 483 -12.60 -12.78 19.90
N SER A 484 -13.76 -13.34 19.52
CA SER A 484 -13.86 -14.38 18.49
C SER A 484 -14.75 -13.92 17.36
N VAL A 485 -14.29 -14.07 16.13
CA VAL A 485 -15.01 -13.64 14.92
C VAL A 485 -15.07 -14.78 13.92
N THR A 486 -16.24 -14.93 13.28
CA THR A 486 -16.41 -15.89 12.18
C THR A 486 -16.74 -15.13 10.90
N THR A 487 -15.96 -15.35 9.87
CA THR A 487 -16.22 -14.85 8.52
C THR A 487 -16.57 -15.98 7.58
N TRP A 488 -17.37 -15.67 6.56
CA TRP A 488 -17.79 -16.66 5.57
C TRP A 488 -17.94 -16.04 4.20
N SER A 489 -17.94 -16.89 3.17
CA SER A 489 -18.22 -16.49 1.80
C SER A 489 -18.97 -17.59 1.05
N ALA A 490 -19.79 -17.19 0.09
CA ALA A 490 -20.47 -18.08 -0.84
C ALA A 490 -20.42 -17.48 -2.25
N SER A 491 -19.98 -18.27 -3.23
CA SER A 491 -19.78 -17.81 -4.60
C SER A 491 -20.24 -18.88 -5.60
N PRO A 492 -21.52 -18.89 -6.03
CA PRO A 492 -21.96 -19.66 -7.19
C PRO A 492 -21.33 -19.08 -8.46
N ARG A 493 -20.88 -19.99 -9.37
CA ARG A 493 -20.33 -19.66 -10.68
C ARG A 493 -21.10 -20.38 -11.77
N LEU A 494 -21.30 -19.69 -12.88
CA LEU A 494 -21.93 -20.25 -14.10
C LEU A 494 -21.02 -19.99 -15.29
N PHE A 495 -20.47 -21.04 -15.87
CA PHE A 495 -19.70 -20.98 -17.11
C PHE A 495 -20.65 -21.00 -18.30
N LEU A 496 -20.80 -19.87 -18.98
CA LEU A 496 -21.66 -19.70 -20.16
C LEU A 496 -20.99 -20.22 -21.44
N GLY A 497 -19.68 -20.41 -21.39
CA GLY A 497 -18.81 -20.95 -22.44
C GLY A 497 -17.40 -21.19 -21.85
N GLU A 498 -16.45 -21.57 -22.70
CA GLU A 498 -15.07 -21.81 -22.30
C GLU A 498 -14.37 -20.50 -21.80
N ASP A 499 -14.76 -19.38 -22.38
CA ASP A 499 -14.15 -18.08 -22.15
C ASP A 499 -15.08 -17.08 -21.41
N THR A 500 -16.24 -17.54 -20.88
CA THR A 500 -17.21 -16.64 -20.23
C THR A 500 -17.74 -17.23 -18.93
N MET A 501 -17.55 -16.52 -17.84
CA MET A 501 -18.00 -16.87 -16.48
C MET A 501 -18.83 -15.74 -15.89
N ALA A 502 -20.04 -16.07 -15.40
CA ALA A 502 -20.85 -15.22 -14.55
C ALA A 502 -20.78 -15.73 -13.10
N TYR A 503 -20.79 -14.83 -12.14
CA TYR A 503 -20.77 -15.20 -10.73
C TYR A 503 -21.60 -14.24 -9.88
N VAL A 504 -22.02 -14.76 -8.73
CA VAL A 504 -22.49 -13.96 -7.60
C VAL A 504 -21.58 -14.29 -6.42
N ARG A 505 -21.27 -13.33 -5.57
CA ARG A 505 -20.50 -13.52 -4.35
C ARG A 505 -21.13 -12.79 -3.20
N VAL A 506 -21.31 -13.48 -2.09
CA VAL A 506 -21.60 -12.86 -0.79
C VAL A 506 -20.43 -13.20 0.12
N ALA A 507 -19.83 -12.18 0.73
CA ALA A 507 -18.65 -12.39 1.59
C ALA A 507 -18.65 -11.40 2.74
N THR A 508 -18.16 -11.85 3.89
CA THR A 508 -17.99 -11.04 5.10
C THR A 508 -16.54 -10.70 5.34
N GLY A 509 -16.30 -9.55 5.94
CA GLY A 509 -15.01 -9.10 6.42
C GLY A 509 -15.13 -8.50 7.81
N TYR A 510 -14.01 -8.41 8.50
CA TYR A 510 -13.93 -7.75 9.80
C TYR A 510 -12.58 -7.09 10.01
N ARG A 511 -12.55 -6.15 10.91
CA ARG A 511 -11.35 -5.56 11.46
C ARG A 511 -11.41 -5.76 12.98
N ALA A 512 -10.35 -6.32 13.54
CA ALA A 512 -10.33 -6.71 14.95
C ALA A 512 -10.61 -5.53 15.88
N GLY A 513 -11.35 -5.77 16.95
CA GLY A 513 -11.53 -4.84 18.05
C GLY A 513 -10.20 -4.49 18.73
N SER A 514 -10.22 -3.61 19.73
CA SER A 514 -9.01 -3.26 20.49
C SER A 514 -9.34 -2.74 21.88
N PRO A 515 -8.45 -2.89 22.85
CA PRO A 515 -8.56 -2.17 24.13
C PRO A 515 -8.44 -0.65 23.90
N ASN A 516 -9.06 0.12 24.79
CA ASN A 516 -8.90 1.57 24.87
C ASN A 516 -7.96 1.99 26.00
N PRO A 517 -7.40 3.23 25.94
CA PRO A 517 -6.65 3.78 27.05
C PRO A 517 -7.53 3.98 28.30
N ILE A 518 -6.98 3.70 29.48
CA ILE A 518 -7.62 4.08 30.73
C ILE A 518 -7.33 5.55 30.99
N LEU A 519 -8.35 6.36 31.04
CA LEU A 519 -8.27 7.79 31.29
C LEU A 519 -9.09 8.14 32.56
N PRO A 520 -8.45 8.29 33.74
CA PRO A 520 -9.18 8.56 34.99
C PRO A 520 -10.02 9.85 34.96
N ALA A 521 -9.61 10.81 34.15
CA ALA A 521 -10.33 12.08 33.95
C ALA A 521 -11.45 11.99 32.91
N ALA A 522 -11.66 10.83 32.26
CA ALA A 522 -12.65 10.62 31.21
C ALA A 522 -13.26 9.21 31.36
N PRO A 523 -14.07 8.97 32.42
CA PRO A 523 -14.65 7.66 32.71
C PRO A 523 -15.68 7.21 31.66
N GLU A 524 -16.12 8.11 30.78
CA GLU A 524 -17.00 7.82 29.63
C GLU A 524 -16.31 7.01 28.53
N VAL A 525 -14.98 6.90 28.52
CA VAL A 525 -14.23 6.12 27.52
C VAL A 525 -14.53 4.64 27.72
N PRO A 526 -15.06 3.92 26.70
CA PRO A 526 -15.33 2.49 26.82
C PRO A 526 -14.01 1.72 26.99
N ALA A 527 -14.04 0.64 27.78
CA ALA A 527 -12.84 -0.17 28.06
C ALA A 527 -12.23 -0.78 26.78
N GLN A 528 -13.08 -1.05 25.80
CA GLN A 528 -12.66 -1.63 24.50
C GLN A 528 -13.55 -1.16 23.36
N VAL A 529 -13.03 -1.25 22.16
CA VAL A 529 -13.74 -1.11 20.89
C VAL A 529 -13.94 -2.52 20.34
N LYS A 530 -15.14 -2.85 19.89
CA LYS A 530 -15.44 -4.14 19.25
C LYS A 530 -14.97 -4.14 17.79
N SER A 531 -14.90 -5.33 17.17
CA SER A 531 -14.75 -5.45 15.73
C SER A 531 -15.85 -4.68 14.99
N ASP A 532 -15.47 -3.99 13.93
CA ASP A 532 -16.39 -3.60 12.88
C ASP A 532 -16.45 -4.69 11.81
N THR A 533 -17.60 -4.81 11.19
CA THR A 533 -17.87 -5.88 10.22
C THR A 533 -18.53 -5.33 8.96
N LEU A 534 -18.36 -6.03 7.88
CA LEU A 534 -19.11 -5.71 6.66
C LEU A 534 -19.56 -6.98 5.92
N ILE A 535 -20.61 -6.80 5.11
CA ILE A 535 -21.09 -7.79 4.16
C ILE A 535 -21.04 -7.15 2.77
N ASN A 536 -20.41 -7.86 1.84
CA ASN A 536 -20.36 -7.50 0.42
C ASN A 536 -21.24 -8.43 -0.39
N TYR A 537 -22.11 -7.86 -1.21
CA TYR A 537 -22.89 -8.52 -2.25
C TYR A 537 -22.30 -8.09 -3.59
N GLU A 538 -21.91 -9.05 -4.43
CA GLU A 538 -21.27 -8.78 -5.70
C GLU A 538 -21.86 -9.71 -6.77
N ALA A 539 -22.10 -9.17 -7.95
CA ALA A 539 -22.44 -9.95 -9.15
C ALA A 539 -21.52 -9.49 -10.30
N GLY A 540 -20.92 -10.43 -11.00
CA GLY A 540 -19.96 -10.10 -12.04
C GLY A 540 -20.01 -11.03 -13.23
N LEU A 541 -19.44 -10.52 -14.33
CA LEU A 541 -19.23 -11.22 -15.60
C LEU A 541 -17.79 -11.01 -16.04
N LYS A 542 -17.12 -12.08 -16.43
CA LYS A 542 -15.80 -12.08 -17.06
C LYS A 542 -15.86 -12.82 -18.37
N SER A 543 -15.36 -12.22 -19.44
CA SER A 543 -15.44 -12.82 -20.77
C SER A 543 -14.26 -12.43 -21.64
N HIS A 544 -13.69 -13.42 -22.34
CA HIS A 544 -12.87 -13.19 -23.52
C HIS A 544 -13.73 -13.40 -24.76
N PHE A 545 -13.47 -12.64 -25.81
CA PHE A 545 -14.12 -12.77 -27.12
C PHE A 545 -13.17 -12.33 -28.24
N TRP A 546 -13.61 -12.52 -29.51
CA TRP A 546 -12.76 -12.26 -30.69
C TRP A 546 -11.45 -13.06 -30.67
N ASP A 547 -11.55 -14.37 -30.53
CA ASP A 547 -10.38 -15.25 -30.45
C ASP A 547 -9.37 -14.77 -29.38
N ARG A 548 -9.89 -14.38 -28.20
CA ARG A 548 -9.14 -13.84 -27.06
C ARG A 548 -8.41 -12.51 -27.31
N ARG A 549 -8.84 -11.74 -28.34
CA ARG A 549 -8.33 -10.38 -28.59
C ARG A 549 -9.02 -9.31 -27.74
N ALA A 550 -10.11 -9.64 -27.10
CA ALA A 550 -10.83 -8.77 -26.19
C ALA A 550 -11.13 -9.45 -24.86
N LEU A 551 -10.98 -8.72 -23.78
CA LEU A 551 -11.36 -9.08 -22.41
C LEU A 551 -12.30 -8.01 -21.86
N VAL A 552 -13.37 -8.43 -21.22
CA VAL A 552 -14.28 -7.57 -20.46
C VAL A 552 -14.57 -8.20 -19.11
N GLU A 553 -14.44 -7.42 -18.07
CA GLU A 553 -14.89 -7.72 -16.72
C GLU A 553 -15.82 -6.62 -16.25
N VAL A 554 -17.01 -6.99 -15.77
CA VAL A 554 -17.97 -6.07 -15.15
C VAL A 554 -18.40 -6.66 -13.83
N ALA A 555 -18.41 -5.83 -12.79
CA ALA A 555 -18.90 -6.21 -11.47
C ALA A 555 -19.76 -5.10 -10.87
N ALA A 556 -20.95 -5.45 -10.38
CA ALA A 556 -21.76 -4.59 -9.54
C ALA A 556 -21.61 -5.06 -8.08
N PHE A 557 -21.45 -4.13 -7.15
CA PHE A 557 -21.25 -4.44 -5.75
C PHE A 557 -22.10 -3.55 -4.83
N ARG A 558 -22.41 -4.07 -3.65
CA ARG A 558 -22.94 -3.35 -2.51
C ARG A 558 -22.31 -3.89 -1.25
N ILE A 559 -21.75 -3.00 -0.45
CA ILE A 559 -21.13 -3.26 0.84
C ILE A 559 -21.95 -2.51 1.90
N ASP A 560 -22.49 -3.23 2.87
CA ASP A 560 -23.05 -2.66 4.09
C ASP A 560 -22.01 -2.84 5.21
N TRP A 561 -21.61 -1.75 5.85
CA TRP A 561 -20.54 -1.67 6.85
C TRP A 561 -21.09 -1.17 8.17
N ASP A 562 -21.00 -2.01 9.20
CA ASP A 562 -21.62 -1.82 10.50
C ASP A 562 -20.56 -1.61 11.60
N ASP A 563 -20.98 -0.92 12.69
CA ASP A 563 -20.16 -0.68 13.88
C ASP A 563 -18.80 -0.04 13.60
N ILE A 564 -18.75 0.92 12.68
CA ILE A 564 -17.51 1.54 12.20
C ILE A 564 -16.67 2.03 13.37
N ARG A 565 -15.39 1.65 13.37
CA ARG A 565 -14.43 2.11 14.39
C ARG A 565 -13.99 3.53 14.09
N LEU A 566 -14.19 4.41 15.05
CA LEU A 566 -13.93 5.85 14.98
C LEU A 566 -13.01 6.27 16.12
N ASN A 567 -12.26 7.33 15.92
CA ASN A 567 -11.50 8.00 16.97
C ASN A 567 -12.22 9.27 17.41
N LEU A 568 -12.53 9.35 18.69
CA LEU A 568 -13.04 10.56 19.35
C LEU A 568 -11.94 11.19 20.22
N LEU A 569 -12.21 12.39 20.70
CA LEU A 569 -11.32 13.11 21.62
C LEU A 569 -12.04 13.36 22.93
N THR A 570 -11.38 13.14 24.05
CA THR A 570 -11.85 13.58 25.35
C THR A 570 -11.88 15.12 25.44
N ALA A 571 -12.44 15.66 26.49
CA ALA A 571 -12.41 17.11 26.75
C ALA A 571 -10.97 17.67 26.84
N GLN A 572 -10.00 16.82 27.22
CA GLN A 572 -8.59 17.15 27.32
C GLN A 572 -7.83 16.97 25.99
N GLY A 573 -8.50 16.50 24.93
CA GLY A 573 -7.90 16.29 23.61
C GLY A 573 -7.18 14.93 23.44
N ILE A 574 -7.39 13.96 24.33
CA ILE A 574 -6.82 12.62 24.22
C ILE A 574 -7.71 11.75 23.33
N SER A 575 -7.10 11.10 22.34
CA SER A 575 -7.81 10.24 21.40
C SER A 575 -8.19 8.90 22.04
N TYR A 576 -9.40 8.43 21.77
CA TYR A 576 -9.89 7.10 22.13
C TYR A 576 -10.81 6.54 21.05
N GLY A 577 -10.94 5.23 21.00
CA GLY A 577 -11.77 4.53 20.01
C GLY A 577 -13.20 4.33 20.50
N VAL A 578 -14.14 4.36 19.56
CA VAL A 578 -15.54 3.95 19.76
C VAL A 578 -16.02 3.18 18.53
N ASN A 579 -17.05 2.36 18.70
CA ASN A 579 -17.87 1.90 17.59
C ASN A 579 -19.03 2.88 17.40
N GLY A 580 -19.31 3.26 16.18
CA GLY A 580 -20.43 4.14 15.87
C GLY A 580 -20.44 4.56 14.41
N GLY A 581 -21.64 4.79 13.91
CA GLY A 581 -21.88 5.02 12.51
C GLY A 581 -21.99 3.71 11.71
N GLU A 582 -22.71 3.81 10.64
CA GLU A 582 -22.86 2.77 9.62
C GLU A 582 -22.63 3.42 8.27
N ALA A 583 -22.19 2.65 7.29
CA ALA A 583 -21.98 3.16 5.94
C ALA A 583 -22.40 2.13 4.90
N ARG A 584 -22.72 2.65 3.73
CA ARG A 584 -22.94 1.84 2.54
C ARG A 584 -22.01 2.32 1.44
N SER A 585 -21.37 1.35 0.76
CA SER A 585 -20.68 1.60 -0.49
C SER A 585 -21.26 0.70 -1.56
N GLN A 586 -21.68 1.29 -2.69
CA GLN A 586 -22.26 0.55 -3.81
C GLN A 586 -21.76 1.13 -5.13
N GLY A 587 -21.69 0.29 -6.16
CA GLY A 587 -21.18 0.77 -7.42
C GLY A 587 -21.05 -0.29 -8.49
N VAL A 588 -20.44 0.14 -9.59
CA VAL A 588 -20.14 -0.70 -10.75
C VAL A 588 -18.69 -0.48 -11.15
N GLU A 589 -17.99 -1.56 -11.40
CA GLU A 589 -16.62 -1.59 -11.89
C GLU A 589 -16.60 -2.23 -13.28
N PHE A 590 -15.89 -1.59 -14.19
CA PHE A 590 -15.60 -2.09 -15.54
C PHE A 590 -14.10 -2.17 -15.74
N THR A 591 -13.61 -3.25 -16.28
CA THR A 591 -12.24 -3.41 -16.77
C THR A 591 -12.30 -4.04 -18.16
N GLY A 592 -11.51 -3.50 -19.09
CA GLY A 592 -11.46 -4.03 -20.45
C GLY A 592 -10.05 -3.96 -21.02
N ALA A 593 -9.74 -4.92 -21.88
CA ALA A 593 -8.56 -4.90 -22.73
C ALA A 593 -8.94 -5.35 -24.14
N LEU A 594 -8.31 -4.75 -25.15
CA LEU A 594 -8.65 -4.98 -26.56
C LEU A 594 -7.39 -4.86 -27.42
N MET A 595 -7.21 -5.81 -28.32
CA MET A 595 -6.22 -5.77 -29.41
C MET A 595 -6.92 -5.67 -30.77
N PRO A 596 -7.34 -4.45 -31.19
CA PRO A 596 -8.14 -4.28 -32.41
C PRO A 596 -7.38 -4.60 -33.68
N VAL A 597 -6.09 -4.34 -33.68
CA VAL A 597 -5.12 -4.69 -34.72
C VAL A 597 -3.84 -5.17 -34.08
N ASP A 598 -3.01 -5.88 -34.84
CA ASP A 598 -1.74 -6.38 -34.33
C ASP A 598 -0.84 -5.21 -33.90
N GLY A 599 -0.19 -5.38 -32.77
CA GLY A 599 0.65 -4.37 -32.14
C GLY A 599 -0.07 -3.29 -31.35
N LEU A 600 -1.39 -3.08 -31.52
CA LEU A 600 -2.16 -2.10 -30.72
C LEU A 600 -2.90 -2.78 -29.58
N ARG A 601 -2.55 -2.43 -28.36
CA ARG A 601 -3.26 -2.83 -27.14
C ARG A 601 -3.92 -1.61 -26.51
N LEU A 602 -5.23 -1.69 -26.34
CA LEU A 602 -6.01 -0.73 -25.55
C LEU A 602 -6.43 -1.42 -24.26
N SER A 603 -6.32 -0.76 -23.15
CA SER A 603 -6.84 -1.23 -21.86
C SER A 603 -7.41 -0.09 -21.06
N GLY A 604 -8.38 -0.37 -20.22
CA GLY A 604 -8.98 0.67 -19.41
C GLY A 604 -9.85 0.15 -18.29
N SER A 605 -10.14 1.03 -17.37
CA SER A 605 -11.03 0.78 -16.26
C SER A 605 -11.92 1.99 -16.01
N LEU A 606 -13.13 1.74 -15.52
CA LEU A 606 -14.07 2.76 -15.09
C LEU A 606 -14.77 2.26 -13.83
N THR A 607 -14.87 3.11 -12.83
CA THR A 607 -15.55 2.81 -11.57
C THR A 607 -16.54 3.92 -11.27
N TYR A 608 -17.75 3.54 -10.95
CA TYR A 608 -18.72 4.37 -10.24
C TYR A 608 -18.84 3.85 -8.80
N THR A 609 -18.71 4.73 -7.81
CA THR A 609 -18.81 4.37 -6.39
C THR A 609 -19.62 5.43 -5.65
N ASP A 610 -20.77 5.05 -5.10
CA ASP A 610 -21.53 5.82 -4.11
C ASP A 610 -21.24 5.25 -2.73
N ALA A 611 -20.47 5.99 -1.91
CA ALA A 611 -20.05 5.58 -0.58
C ALA A 611 -20.45 6.64 0.44
N THR A 612 -21.46 6.34 1.25
CA THR A 612 -22.10 7.31 2.16
C THR A 612 -22.39 6.71 3.54
N LEU A 613 -22.42 7.54 4.55
CA LEU A 613 -22.91 7.15 5.87
C LEU A 613 -24.41 6.86 5.82
N THR A 614 -24.84 5.76 6.43
CA THR A 614 -26.27 5.43 6.64
C THR A 614 -26.74 5.80 8.05
N ALA A 615 -25.80 5.94 9.00
CA ALA A 615 -26.07 6.47 10.34
C ALA A 615 -25.06 7.58 10.68
N PRO A 616 -25.42 8.55 11.54
CA PRO A 616 -24.54 9.66 11.87
C PRO A 616 -23.31 9.22 12.67
N ILE A 617 -22.19 9.93 12.51
CA ILE A 617 -21.03 9.80 13.39
C ILE A 617 -21.27 10.63 14.65
N PRO A 618 -21.17 10.02 15.85
CA PRO A 618 -21.43 10.70 17.10
C PRO A 618 -20.53 11.91 17.34
N PRO A 619 -20.89 12.81 18.25
CA PRO A 619 -20.10 13.98 18.62
C PRO A 619 -18.68 13.61 19.05
N ALA A 620 -17.69 14.40 18.65
CA ALA A 620 -16.32 14.25 19.14
C ALA A 620 -16.19 14.47 20.67
N ARG A 621 -17.17 15.14 21.27
CA ARG A 621 -17.25 15.39 22.71
C ARG A 621 -18.71 15.24 23.17
N PRO A 622 -18.97 14.71 24.37
CA PRO A 622 -20.31 14.59 24.90
C PRO A 622 -21.07 15.92 24.85
N GLY A 623 -22.32 15.89 24.34
CA GLY A 623 -23.17 17.06 24.19
C GLY A 623 -22.86 18.01 23.04
N GLY A 624 -21.86 17.69 22.21
CA GLY A 624 -21.59 18.43 20.98
C GLY A 624 -22.48 18.01 19.81
N PRO A 625 -22.37 18.67 18.64
CA PRO A 625 -23.03 18.21 17.42
C PRO A 625 -22.35 16.95 16.88
N ASN A 626 -23.06 16.16 16.09
CA ASN A 626 -22.50 15.05 15.34
C ASN A 626 -21.32 15.51 14.49
N GLN A 627 -20.31 14.65 14.35
CA GLN A 627 -19.18 14.94 13.47
C GLN A 627 -19.59 14.88 12.00
N ALA A 628 -20.49 13.96 11.66
CA ALA A 628 -21.11 13.85 10.35
C ALA A 628 -22.53 13.32 10.48
N GLU A 629 -23.39 13.72 9.55
CA GLU A 629 -24.77 13.26 9.48
C GLU A 629 -24.90 12.08 8.49
N SER A 630 -26.01 11.36 8.59
CA SER A 630 -26.38 10.36 7.59
C SER A 630 -26.47 11.01 6.19
N GLY A 631 -25.99 10.32 5.17
CA GLY A 631 -25.83 10.82 3.80
C GLY A 631 -24.51 11.51 3.50
N ALA A 632 -23.65 11.77 4.51
CA ALA A 632 -22.32 12.31 4.25
C ALA A 632 -21.44 11.31 3.49
N GLN A 633 -20.70 11.80 2.48
CA GLN A 633 -19.76 10.97 1.70
C GLN A 633 -18.60 10.48 2.57
N LEU A 634 -18.19 9.25 2.34
CA LEU A 634 -16.94 8.71 2.90
C LEU A 634 -15.75 9.44 2.30
N PRO A 635 -14.71 9.75 3.12
CA PRO A 635 -13.60 10.57 2.69
C PRO A 635 -12.75 9.89 1.62
N GLN A 636 -12.19 10.69 0.71
CA GLN A 636 -11.26 10.27 -0.34
C GLN A 636 -11.86 9.38 -1.43
N VAL A 637 -13.18 9.23 -1.51
CA VAL A 637 -13.86 8.38 -2.48
C VAL A 637 -14.49 9.25 -3.56
N PRO A 638 -13.95 9.26 -4.81
CA PRO A 638 -14.63 9.91 -5.92
C PRO A 638 -15.81 9.06 -6.40
N GLU A 639 -16.89 9.68 -6.82
CA GLU A 639 -17.99 8.96 -7.46
C GLU A 639 -17.55 8.29 -8.77
N TRP A 640 -16.71 8.96 -9.54
CA TRP A 640 -16.16 8.46 -10.79
C TRP A 640 -14.64 8.47 -10.78
N ALA A 641 -14.06 7.33 -11.11
CA ALA A 641 -12.64 7.21 -11.40
C ALA A 641 -12.44 6.28 -12.60
N GLY A 642 -11.39 6.54 -13.39
CA GLY A 642 -11.12 5.67 -14.53
C GLY A 642 -9.76 5.90 -15.14
N SER A 643 -9.33 4.92 -15.94
CA SER A 643 -8.09 4.99 -16.70
C SER A 643 -8.29 4.45 -18.11
N LEU A 644 -7.54 4.99 -19.04
CA LEU A 644 -7.43 4.49 -20.40
C LEU A 644 -5.95 4.46 -20.78
N GLN A 645 -5.50 3.33 -21.31
CA GLN A 645 -4.15 3.11 -21.77
C GLN A 645 -4.17 2.66 -23.22
N ALA A 646 -3.22 3.13 -24.00
CA ALA A 646 -3.02 2.72 -25.36
C ALA A 646 -1.53 2.48 -25.59
N ASP A 647 -1.17 1.31 -26.04
CA ASP A 647 0.20 0.90 -26.34
C ASP A 647 0.25 0.40 -27.78
N TYR A 648 1.18 0.91 -28.56
CA TYR A 648 1.40 0.48 -29.92
C TYR A 648 2.85 0.02 -30.14
N GLN A 649 2.98 -1.24 -30.48
CA GLN A 649 4.25 -1.83 -30.89
C GLN A 649 4.35 -1.82 -32.41
N PHE A 650 5.34 -1.13 -32.94
CA PHE A 650 5.55 -1.04 -34.37
C PHE A 650 6.04 -2.36 -34.94
N PRO A 651 5.50 -2.84 -36.07
CA PRO A 651 6.06 -3.98 -36.74
C PRO A 651 7.47 -3.64 -37.28
N THR A 652 8.47 -4.40 -36.86
CA THR A 652 9.86 -4.21 -37.25
C THR A 652 10.45 -5.50 -37.79
N SER A 653 11.27 -5.39 -38.82
CA SER A 653 12.02 -6.53 -39.39
C SER A 653 13.47 -6.62 -38.91
N GLY A 654 13.90 -5.67 -38.04
CA GLY A 654 15.25 -5.59 -37.51
C GLY A 654 15.38 -6.17 -36.08
N GLU A 655 16.57 -6.10 -35.50
CA GLU A 655 16.83 -6.50 -34.11
C GLU A 655 16.20 -5.54 -33.07
N TRP A 656 15.87 -4.33 -33.48
CA TRP A 656 15.30 -3.29 -32.63
C TRP A 656 13.79 -3.15 -32.84
N GLY A 657 13.03 -3.32 -31.78
CA GLY A 657 11.61 -3.03 -31.70
C GLY A 657 11.36 -1.60 -31.20
N TRP A 658 10.25 -1.02 -31.60
CA TRP A 658 9.80 0.29 -31.15
C TRP A 658 8.39 0.21 -30.62
N SER A 659 8.13 0.88 -29.52
CA SER A 659 6.77 1.04 -29.03
C SER A 659 6.55 2.44 -28.50
N VAL A 660 5.29 2.87 -28.56
CA VAL A 660 4.82 4.10 -27.94
C VAL A 660 3.59 3.79 -27.09
N GLY A 661 3.47 4.44 -25.96
CA GLY A 661 2.36 4.25 -25.05
C GLY A 661 1.87 5.57 -24.46
N GLY A 662 0.62 5.56 -24.02
CA GLY A 662 0.04 6.66 -23.28
C GLY A 662 -1.00 6.17 -22.28
N ALA A 663 -1.10 6.87 -21.18
CA ALA A 663 -2.10 6.61 -20.13
C ALA A 663 -2.82 7.91 -19.75
N LEU A 664 -4.15 7.84 -19.66
CA LEU A 664 -5.00 8.89 -19.15
C LEU A 664 -5.66 8.36 -17.88
N ARG A 665 -5.62 9.14 -16.79
CA ARG A 665 -6.27 8.77 -15.52
C ARG A 665 -7.15 9.95 -15.07
N TYR A 666 -8.39 9.64 -14.73
CA TYR A 666 -9.37 10.58 -14.22
C TYR A 666 -9.79 10.22 -12.80
N TYR A 667 -9.85 11.21 -11.94
CA TYR A 667 -10.45 11.14 -10.61
C TYR A 667 -11.46 12.26 -10.44
N GLY A 668 -12.65 11.92 -10.02
CA GLY A 668 -13.71 12.87 -9.68
C GLY A 668 -13.41 13.67 -8.41
N GLU A 669 -14.27 14.64 -8.17
CA GLU A 669 -14.31 15.38 -6.90
C GLU A 669 -14.57 14.43 -5.73
N ARG A 670 -13.98 14.72 -4.56
CA ARG A 670 -14.10 13.89 -3.39
C ARG A 670 -13.90 14.66 -2.10
N ALA A 671 -14.62 14.29 -1.04
CA ALA A 671 -14.48 14.91 0.28
C ALA A 671 -13.08 14.64 0.88
N ALA A 672 -12.42 15.64 1.43
CA ALA A 672 -11.14 15.46 2.12
C ALA A 672 -11.30 14.76 3.48
N SER A 673 -12.45 14.95 4.14
CA SER A 673 -12.78 14.36 5.44
C SER A 673 -14.27 14.13 5.53
N VAL A 674 -14.71 13.16 6.32
CA VAL A 674 -16.13 12.92 6.60
C VAL A 674 -16.72 13.99 7.54
N ALA A 675 -15.90 14.61 8.39
CA ALA A 675 -16.36 15.59 9.36
C ALA A 675 -16.75 16.90 8.67
N SER A 676 -18.02 17.28 8.72
CA SER A 676 -18.59 18.46 8.07
C SER A 676 -17.90 19.79 8.41
N THR A 677 -17.34 19.90 9.63
CA THR A 677 -16.60 21.10 10.08
C THR A 677 -15.15 21.16 9.63
N GLN A 678 -14.65 20.12 8.97
CA GLN A 678 -13.22 19.95 8.58
C GLN A 678 -13.05 19.55 7.12
N SER A 679 -14.15 19.39 6.38
CA SER A 679 -14.11 18.95 5.01
C SER A 679 -14.10 20.14 4.06
N PHE A 680 -13.31 20.03 3.02
CA PHE A 680 -13.54 20.68 1.74
C PHE A 680 -13.39 19.64 0.64
N ASP A 681 -13.95 19.94 -0.52
CA ASP A 681 -13.91 19.00 -1.62
C ASP A 681 -12.60 19.13 -2.36
N LEU A 682 -11.87 18.03 -2.48
CA LEU A 682 -10.68 17.93 -3.30
C LEU A 682 -11.11 17.93 -4.77
N PRO A 683 -10.62 18.87 -5.61
CA PRO A 683 -11.05 19.00 -6.99
C PRO A 683 -10.79 17.74 -7.82
N SER A 684 -11.61 17.53 -8.84
CA SER A 684 -11.36 16.52 -9.86
C SER A 684 -10.10 16.83 -10.66
N TYR A 685 -9.44 15.79 -11.15
CA TYR A 685 -8.25 15.94 -11.98
C TYR A 685 -8.13 14.85 -13.03
N THR A 686 -7.36 15.20 -14.08
CA THR A 686 -6.94 14.26 -15.11
C THR A 686 -5.44 14.35 -15.28
N THR A 687 -4.75 13.21 -15.30
CA THR A 687 -3.34 13.12 -15.66
C THR A 687 -3.17 12.41 -17.00
N VAL A 688 -2.14 12.79 -17.73
CA VAL A 688 -1.73 12.15 -18.99
C VAL A 688 -0.25 11.80 -18.86
N ASP A 689 0.08 10.56 -19.15
CA ASP A 689 1.46 10.07 -19.20
C ASP A 689 1.76 9.56 -20.61
N LEU A 690 3.01 9.71 -21.05
CA LEU A 690 3.49 9.23 -22.34
C LEU A 690 4.77 8.44 -22.17
N THR A 691 4.93 7.39 -22.95
CA THR A 691 6.13 6.56 -23.01
C THR A 691 6.52 6.28 -24.45
N ALA A 692 7.84 6.18 -24.69
CA ALA A 692 8.38 5.70 -25.94
C ALA A 692 9.54 4.76 -25.61
N GLU A 693 9.56 3.60 -26.24
CA GLU A 693 10.52 2.54 -25.93
C GLU A 693 11.19 2.04 -27.21
N VAL A 694 12.47 1.77 -27.07
CA VAL A 694 13.28 1.09 -28.06
C VAL A 694 13.89 -0.13 -27.38
N SER A 695 13.64 -1.31 -27.90
CA SER A 695 14.10 -2.56 -27.29
C SER A 695 14.76 -3.50 -28.30
N SER A 696 15.78 -4.20 -27.84
CA SER A 696 16.40 -5.34 -28.52
C SER A 696 16.18 -6.60 -27.67
N GLN A 697 16.86 -7.71 -28.02
CA GLN A 697 16.75 -8.92 -27.21
C GLN A 697 17.18 -8.71 -25.75
N ASN A 698 18.19 -7.91 -25.51
CA ASN A 698 18.84 -7.76 -24.21
C ASN A 698 18.72 -6.35 -23.64
N THR A 699 18.42 -5.33 -24.46
CA THR A 699 18.48 -3.92 -24.05
C THR A 699 17.16 -3.23 -24.30
N THR A 700 16.68 -2.51 -23.31
CA THR A 700 15.51 -1.65 -23.42
C THR A 700 15.87 -0.24 -22.98
N VAL A 701 15.61 0.74 -23.85
CA VAL A 701 15.69 2.17 -23.53
C VAL A 701 14.29 2.74 -23.57
N ARG A 702 13.86 3.37 -22.49
CA ARG A 702 12.52 3.96 -22.37
C ARG A 702 12.62 5.43 -22.01
N PHE A 703 11.93 6.27 -22.77
CA PHE A 703 11.67 7.68 -22.48
C PHE A 703 10.26 7.80 -21.92
N PHE A 704 10.07 8.59 -20.87
CA PHE A 704 8.75 8.78 -20.27
C PHE A 704 8.53 10.22 -19.82
N ILE A 705 7.25 10.60 -19.83
CA ILE A 705 6.74 11.86 -19.27
C ILE A 705 5.51 11.49 -18.45
N THR A 706 5.53 11.76 -17.14
CA THR A 706 4.35 11.64 -16.28
C THR A 706 3.78 13.01 -15.96
N ASN A 707 2.46 13.09 -15.73
CA ASN A 707 1.74 14.36 -15.55
C ASN A 707 2.09 15.38 -16.64
N LEU A 708 1.96 14.98 -17.92
CA LEU A 708 2.34 15.77 -19.10
C LEU A 708 1.81 17.22 -19.07
N THR A 709 0.60 17.42 -18.58
CA THR A 709 -0.07 18.72 -18.49
C THR A 709 0.40 19.58 -17.32
N ASN A 710 1.30 19.07 -16.48
CA ASN A 710 1.78 19.70 -15.25
C ASN A 710 0.64 20.21 -14.35
N LYS A 711 -0.36 19.37 -14.14
CA LYS A 711 -1.54 19.71 -13.35
C LYS A 711 -1.20 19.73 -11.86
N ASP A 712 -1.60 20.79 -11.16
CA ASP A 712 -1.56 20.88 -9.71
C ASP A 712 -2.65 19.98 -9.12
N ILE A 713 -2.25 18.95 -8.36
CA ILE A 713 -3.18 17.94 -7.85
C ILE A 713 -3.05 17.83 -6.33
N TYR A 714 -4.15 18.09 -5.64
CA TYR A 714 -4.30 17.83 -4.23
C TYR A 714 -4.68 16.36 -4.01
N VAL A 715 -3.76 15.59 -3.41
CA VAL A 715 -3.99 14.17 -3.08
C VAL A 715 -4.78 14.06 -1.78
N ALA A 716 -4.39 14.86 -0.80
CA ALA A 716 -5.05 14.98 0.49
C ALA A 716 -4.98 16.42 0.96
N ALA A 717 -5.88 16.78 1.86
CA ALA A 717 -5.79 18.05 2.55
C ALA A 717 -6.37 17.94 3.95
N GLY A 718 -5.85 18.72 4.86
CA GLY A 718 -6.27 18.71 6.24
C GLY A 718 -5.83 19.97 6.97
N ARG A 719 -6.41 20.17 8.13
CA ARG A 719 -5.97 21.19 9.06
C ARG A 719 -5.23 20.57 10.23
N THR A 720 -4.21 21.23 10.70
CA THR A 720 -3.67 20.96 12.01
C THR A 720 -4.66 21.50 13.04
N ILE A 721 -5.09 20.65 13.98
CA ILE A 721 -6.03 21.03 15.04
C ILE A 721 -5.20 21.55 16.21
N PRO A 722 -5.18 22.86 16.48
CA PRO A 722 -4.48 23.35 17.66
C PRO A 722 -5.17 22.84 18.91
N ALA A 723 -4.39 22.61 19.96
CA ALA A 723 -4.93 22.31 21.28
C ALA A 723 -5.94 23.38 21.74
N ALA A 724 -6.82 23.04 22.67
CA ALA A 724 -7.95 23.87 23.06
C ALA A 724 -7.55 25.34 23.35
N GLY A 725 -8.16 26.30 22.65
CA GLY A 725 -7.96 27.74 22.82
C GLY A 725 -7.10 28.44 21.75
N ALA A 726 -6.39 27.71 20.88
CA ALA A 726 -5.48 28.30 19.91
C ALA A 726 -6.04 28.31 18.46
N GLN A 727 -7.35 28.48 18.30
CA GLN A 727 -8.03 28.38 16.98
C GLN A 727 -7.51 29.36 15.91
N GLN A 728 -6.92 30.46 16.31
CA GLN A 728 -6.34 31.48 15.42
C GLN A 728 -5.06 31.02 14.70
N TYR A 729 -4.42 29.93 15.15
CA TYR A 729 -3.17 29.40 14.62
C TYR A 729 -3.37 28.14 13.77
N ARG A 730 -4.53 27.97 13.14
CA ARG A 730 -4.81 26.83 12.28
C ARG A 730 -3.97 26.90 11.02
N ARG A 731 -3.20 25.86 10.76
CA ARG A 731 -2.61 25.61 9.44
C ARG A 731 -3.52 24.72 8.63
N TRP A 732 -3.72 25.08 7.37
CA TRP A 732 -4.27 24.23 6.36
C TRP A 732 -3.16 23.83 5.43
N ASN A 733 -3.00 22.53 5.20
CA ASN A 733 -2.00 21.99 4.31
C ASN A 733 -2.66 21.01 3.36
N ALA A 734 -2.18 21.02 2.10
CA ALA A 734 -2.50 19.98 1.15
C ALA A 734 -1.26 19.18 0.80
N VAL A 735 -1.41 17.87 0.70
CA VAL A 735 -0.43 16.98 0.09
C VAL A 735 -0.57 17.07 -1.41
N MET A 736 0.52 17.35 -2.10
CA MET A 736 0.54 17.52 -3.54
C MET A 736 1.06 16.25 -4.22
N MET A 737 0.51 15.93 -5.39
CA MET A 737 1.12 14.99 -6.32
C MET A 737 2.38 15.60 -6.93
N GLN A 738 3.35 14.75 -7.27
CA GLN A 738 4.57 15.18 -7.95
C GLN A 738 4.24 15.90 -9.28
N PRO A 739 4.86 17.05 -9.57
CA PRO A 739 4.71 17.76 -10.84
C PRO A 739 5.15 16.92 -12.03
N ARG A 740 5.00 17.47 -13.25
CA ARG A 740 5.47 16.83 -14.46
C ARG A 740 6.89 16.33 -14.29
N THR A 741 7.09 15.06 -14.65
CA THR A 741 8.40 14.42 -14.55
C THR A 741 8.78 13.87 -15.92
N VAL A 742 9.98 14.18 -16.37
CA VAL A 742 10.55 13.67 -17.63
C VAL A 742 11.74 12.79 -17.28
N GLY A 743 11.85 11.64 -17.92
CA GLY A 743 12.97 10.75 -17.62
C GLY A 743 13.30 9.79 -18.74
N VAL A 744 14.43 9.11 -18.52
CA VAL A 744 14.93 8.04 -19.36
C VAL A 744 15.39 6.87 -18.49
N SER A 745 15.05 5.65 -18.88
CA SER A 745 15.55 4.43 -18.27
C SER A 745 16.27 3.54 -19.30
N LEU A 746 17.29 2.86 -18.83
CA LEU A 746 18.04 1.83 -19.56
C LEU A 746 17.96 0.54 -18.74
N ASP A 747 17.52 -0.54 -19.35
CA ASP A 747 17.52 -1.88 -18.78
C ASP A 747 18.29 -2.84 -19.69
N TYR A 748 19.10 -3.72 -19.09
CA TYR A 748 19.83 -4.77 -19.74
C TYR A 748 19.54 -6.11 -19.07
N SER A 749 19.18 -7.12 -19.87
CA SER A 749 18.89 -8.48 -19.41
C SER A 749 19.82 -9.47 -20.09
N PHE A 750 20.23 -10.52 -19.38
CA PHE A 750 21.15 -11.55 -19.90
C PHE A 750 20.85 -12.93 -19.33
#